data_a7f1381d8317ae386a741989cb5c1c8f
#
_entry.id   a7f1381d8317ae386a741989cb5c1c8f
#
_cell.length_a   1.000
_cell.length_b   1.000
_cell.length_c   1.000
_cell.angle_alpha   90.00
_cell.angle_beta   90.00
_cell.angle_gamma   90.00
#
_symmetry.space_group_name_H-M   'P 1'
#
loop_
_entity.id
_entity.type
_entity.pdbx_description
1 polymer ?
#
loop_
_entity_poly.entity_id
_entity_poly.type
_entity_poly.pdbx_seq_one_letter_code
_entity_poly.pdbx_strand_id
1 'polypeptide(L)'
;MELRRRTVVLGGLGLAATGLIGLPAEAEAAALAWVGAGPLRHVYDPTPDGPPYEYLNDHCVIQGADGTWHLYGIIGDSAPPGSFPDGAKEIHFAHATAPALDGPWTTQPYVLTVDPNYYGEEHLWAPHVIESGGTYYMYYAAGGSGCAINLATSTDLFTWTRIPQGPVFRGLVARDPYVTRIGDQWVMYYCELKDWQSNHIVAARTSTDLIHWSAPRTVFTDPSTDANASVTESPVVVARDGTYYLFIGPRFGYVGTDVFRSTDPFNFQLSNYAGHVPAHAIEVVGDHVTAAGSFQHGIYLADLQWRSTPPVWHSPDNPAAGLNPQGAIELFALDNNHRIVRRVLPGDWELFSDEVTTVPTVGRNTDGRLELFTVAKDQGLIHRVQRADGTWADWEVFGGAAGAAPAVSRNADGRLEVFALGPAGAYITHRWQTGGGSTTWSDWESFGGAAGAPPVVGVNADGRMEVFALGPGGAYVAHRWQNAPNSGWSSWDTSFGGPAAALSTVNRDGRGLLNVFALAPVSTGVHRRVQAAPSGGWAGWQQADSWADASARTAVNADGRLEMFCIPPGGAQITHRWQTTPTSGTWSNSEVFDTQPVAASPTVIVDASGRQHVFAVSPDGVLRERVQVAPSSGWGSWQTLPGAPILPLPTGHPS
;
A
#
# COMPACT_ATOMS: atom_id res chain seq x y z
N MET A 1 -27.50 -17.79 27.86
CA MET A 1 -26.44 -17.70 28.88
C MET A 1 -25.68 -16.44 28.52
N GLU A 2 -25.99 -15.38 29.29
CA GLU A 2 -25.65 -13.99 28.96
C GLU A 2 -24.17 -13.71 29.13
N LEU A 3 -23.56 -13.05 28.16
CA LEU A 3 -22.24 -12.41 28.26
C LEU A 3 -22.42 -10.91 28.54
N ARG A 4 -22.05 -10.53 29.76
CA ARG A 4 -22.14 -9.16 30.27
C ARG A 4 -21.08 -8.24 29.65
N ARG A 5 -21.52 -7.09 29.18
CA ARG A 5 -20.70 -5.92 28.88
C ARG A 5 -20.00 -5.44 30.15
N ARG A 6 -18.73 -5.11 30.08
CA ARG A 6 -18.01 -4.38 31.13
C ARG A 6 -17.75 -2.94 30.66
N THR A 7 -18.51 -2.05 31.28
CA THR A 7 -18.23 -0.60 31.29
C THR A 7 -17.09 -0.35 32.28
N VAL A 8 -16.06 0.38 31.86
CA VAL A 8 -14.99 0.87 32.76
C VAL A 8 -15.32 2.31 33.12
N VAL A 9 -15.69 2.51 34.38
CA VAL A 9 -15.82 3.82 35.03
C VAL A 9 -14.52 4.08 35.79
N LEU A 10 -13.82 5.17 35.47
CA LEU A 10 -12.69 5.67 36.26
C LEU A 10 -13.21 6.57 37.38
N GLY A 11 -13.07 6.09 38.60
CA GLY A 11 -13.24 6.90 39.80
C GLY A 11 -12.00 6.77 40.70
N GLY A 12 -11.31 7.88 40.94
CA GLY A 12 -10.17 7.94 41.82
C GLY A 12 -10.55 8.06 43.28
N LEU A 13 -9.66 7.61 44.16
CA LEU A 13 -9.30 8.23 45.45
C LEU A 13 -8.16 7.44 46.11
N GLY A 14 -7.15 8.15 46.58
CA GLY A 14 -5.97 7.59 47.18
C GLY A 14 -6.13 7.17 48.65
N LEU A 15 -5.20 6.35 49.10
CA LEU A 15 -4.72 6.30 50.50
C LEU A 15 -3.36 5.59 50.54
N ALA A 16 -2.46 6.17 51.27
CA ALA A 16 -1.09 5.72 51.49
C ALA A 16 -1.02 4.52 52.43
N ALA A 17 -0.14 3.57 52.16
CA ALA A 17 0.44 2.70 53.16
C ALA A 17 1.86 2.24 52.74
N THR A 18 2.74 2.26 53.69
CA THR A 18 4.18 2.12 53.68
C THR A 18 4.68 0.70 53.38
N GLY A 19 5.71 0.60 52.56
CA GLY A 19 6.87 -0.25 52.81
C GLY A 19 6.82 -1.70 52.38
N LEU A 20 7.37 -1.95 51.16
CA LEU A 20 8.27 -3.08 50.90
C LEU A 20 9.05 -2.75 49.63
N ILE A 21 10.38 -2.69 49.71
CA ILE A 21 11.27 -2.48 48.57
C ILE A 21 11.25 -3.74 47.74
N GLY A 22 10.34 -3.76 46.77
CA GLY A 22 10.40 -4.65 45.62
C GLY A 22 11.14 -3.91 44.51
N LEU A 23 12.18 -4.53 43.95
CA LEU A 23 12.79 -4.08 42.70
C LEU A 23 11.72 -3.75 41.66
N PRO A 24 11.85 -2.65 40.91
CA PRO A 24 10.89 -2.41 39.84
C PRO A 24 10.98 -3.58 38.87
N ALA A 25 9.86 -4.28 38.67
CA ALA A 25 9.68 -5.07 37.45
C ALA A 25 9.99 -4.13 36.30
N GLU A 26 10.94 -4.48 35.46
CA GLU A 26 11.14 -3.84 34.16
C GLU A 26 9.76 -3.82 33.51
N ALA A 27 9.20 -2.63 33.35
CA ALA A 27 8.04 -2.46 32.50
C ALA A 27 8.53 -2.89 31.12
N GLU A 28 8.06 -4.05 30.63
CA GLU A 28 8.22 -4.39 29.23
C GLU A 28 7.74 -3.17 28.44
N ALA A 29 8.67 -2.52 27.76
CA ALA A 29 8.34 -1.42 26.88
C ALA A 29 7.32 -1.98 25.88
N ALA A 30 6.09 -1.50 25.95
CA ALA A 30 5.05 -1.95 25.04
C ALA A 30 5.60 -1.86 23.62
N ALA A 31 5.66 -2.98 22.92
CA ALA A 31 6.22 -3.03 21.58
C ALA A 31 5.41 -2.08 20.70
N LEU A 32 6.09 -1.10 20.10
CA LEU A 32 5.45 -0.10 19.23
C LEU A 32 4.69 -0.80 18.11
N ALA A 33 3.38 -0.56 18.02
CA ALA A 33 2.56 -1.25 17.03
C ALA A 33 2.79 -0.75 15.60
N TRP A 34 2.62 -1.64 14.64
CA TRP A 34 2.52 -1.35 13.21
C TRP A 34 1.06 -1.39 12.80
N VAL A 35 0.69 -0.57 11.80
CA VAL A 35 -0.69 -0.38 11.39
C VAL A 35 -0.86 -0.80 9.94
N GLY A 36 -1.86 -1.62 9.70
CA GLY A 36 -2.36 -1.95 8.37
C GLY A 36 -3.87 -1.87 8.35
N ALA A 37 -4.47 -2.12 7.21
CA ALA A 37 -5.92 -2.25 7.08
C ALA A 37 -6.30 -3.61 6.49
N GLY A 38 -7.43 -4.12 6.91
CA GLY A 38 -8.11 -5.24 6.28
C GLY A 38 -8.73 -4.83 4.92
N PRO A 39 -9.47 -5.74 4.28
CA PRO A 39 -10.16 -5.44 3.03
C PRO A 39 -11.13 -4.26 3.19
N LEU A 40 -11.08 -3.32 2.25
CA LEU A 40 -12.01 -2.21 2.16
C LEU A 40 -13.37 -2.71 1.66
N ARG A 41 -14.42 -2.38 2.38
CA ARG A 41 -15.81 -2.69 2.05
C ARG A 41 -16.54 -1.40 1.71
N HIS A 42 -17.21 -1.34 0.56
CA HIS A 42 -18.07 -0.21 0.20
C HIS A 42 -19.32 -0.24 1.08
N VAL A 43 -19.55 0.79 1.86
CA VAL A 43 -20.63 0.82 2.86
C VAL A 43 -21.70 1.88 2.60
N TYR A 44 -21.40 2.89 1.79
CA TYR A 44 -22.36 3.94 1.42
C TYR A 44 -22.03 4.55 0.07
N ASP A 45 -23.07 4.81 -0.74
CA ASP A 45 -23.04 5.56 -2.00
C ASP A 45 -24.17 6.60 -1.95
N PRO A 46 -23.89 7.90 -2.17
CA PRO A 46 -24.94 8.94 -2.19
C PRO A 46 -25.90 8.78 -3.39
N THR A 47 -25.47 8.12 -4.48
CA THR A 47 -26.25 7.95 -5.72
C THR A 47 -26.24 6.51 -6.25
N PRO A 48 -26.72 5.53 -5.45
CA PRO A 48 -26.62 4.11 -5.81
C PRO A 48 -27.45 3.74 -7.06
N ASP A 49 -28.49 4.52 -7.39
CA ASP A 49 -29.45 4.24 -8.47
C ASP A 49 -28.99 4.80 -9.83
N GLY A 50 -27.83 5.44 -9.91
CA GLY A 50 -27.28 6.01 -11.14
C GLY A 50 -27.43 7.54 -11.24
N PRO A 51 -27.34 8.11 -12.47
CA PRO A 51 -27.26 9.55 -12.67
C PRO A 51 -28.54 10.32 -12.22
N PRO A 52 -28.42 11.60 -11.77
CA PRO A 52 -27.17 12.35 -11.68
C PRO A 52 -26.23 11.76 -10.62
N TYR A 53 -24.93 11.66 -10.95
CA TYR A 53 -23.95 11.12 -10.02
C TYR A 53 -23.42 12.22 -9.11
N GLU A 54 -23.25 11.88 -7.84
CA GLU A 54 -22.55 12.68 -6.85
C GLU A 54 -21.41 11.85 -6.26
N TYR A 55 -20.27 12.45 -6.03
CA TYR A 55 -19.20 11.85 -5.25
C TYR A 55 -19.25 12.33 -3.81
N LEU A 56 -18.68 11.54 -2.91
CA LEU A 56 -18.47 11.91 -1.52
C LEU A 56 -16.99 11.75 -1.20
N ASN A 57 -16.36 12.82 -0.68
CA ASN A 57 -14.93 12.85 -0.41
C ASN A 57 -14.67 12.96 1.11
N ASP A 58 -13.84 13.92 1.54
CA ASP A 58 -13.49 14.07 2.94
C ASP A 58 -14.75 14.17 3.81
N HIS A 59 -14.80 13.30 4.80
CA HIS A 59 -15.98 13.10 5.62
C HIS A 59 -15.58 12.84 7.07
N CYS A 60 -16.56 12.90 7.94
CA CYS A 60 -16.42 12.39 9.30
C CYS A 60 -17.63 11.55 9.69
N VAL A 61 -17.45 10.72 10.70
CA VAL A 61 -18.52 9.93 11.31
C VAL A 61 -18.55 10.16 12.81
N ILE A 62 -19.74 10.28 13.37
CA ILE A 62 -19.94 10.44 14.82
C ILE A 62 -21.16 9.65 15.27
N GLN A 63 -21.09 9.07 16.45
CA GLN A 63 -22.25 8.41 17.07
C GLN A 63 -22.99 9.39 17.96
N GLY A 64 -24.26 9.60 17.69
CA GLY A 64 -25.16 10.41 18.53
C GLY A 64 -25.43 9.77 19.88
N ALA A 65 -25.97 10.55 20.81
CA ALA A 65 -26.31 10.07 22.17
C ALA A 65 -27.38 8.96 22.16
N ASP A 66 -28.17 8.86 21.11
CA ASP A 66 -29.17 7.80 20.88
C ASP A 66 -28.58 6.51 20.27
N GLY A 67 -27.29 6.50 19.96
CA GLY A 67 -26.59 5.39 19.33
C GLY A 67 -26.63 5.40 17.80
N THR A 68 -27.32 6.35 17.18
CA THR A 68 -27.34 6.52 15.72
C THR A 68 -26.00 7.06 15.23
N TRP A 69 -25.46 6.45 14.17
CA TRP A 69 -24.30 6.99 13.47
C TRP A 69 -24.70 8.06 12.47
N HIS A 70 -23.94 9.13 12.46
CA HIS A 70 -24.08 10.24 11.51
C HIS A 70 -22.80 10.36 10.69
N LEU A 71 -22.95 10.58 9.39
CA LEU A 71 -21.88 10.82 8.44
C LEU A 71 -22.12 12.21 7.82
N TYR A 72 -21.07 13.02 7.76
CA TYR A 72 -21.04 14.29 7.05
C TYR A 72 -19.84 14.31 6.11
N GLY A 73 -20.00 14.84 4.90
CA GLY A 73 -18.88 14.86 3.95
C GLY A 73 -19.04 15.89 2.86
N ILE A 74 -17.93 16.18 2.20
CA ILE A 74 -17.94 16.95 0.95
C ILE A 74 -18.79 16.18 -0.06
N ILE A 75 -19.70 16.87 -0.72
CA ILE A 75 -20.47 16.32 -1.82
C ILE A 75 -20.41 17.26 -3.02
N GLY A 76 -20.29 16.70 -4.19
CA GLY A 76 -20.27 17.45 -5.44
C GLY A 76 -20.72 16.60 -6.61
N ASP A 77 -21.07 17.28 -7.71
CA ASP A 77 -21.46 16.60 -8.94
C ASP A 77 -20.31 15.82 -9.53
N SER A 78 -20.61 14.67 -10.10
CA SER A 78 -19.63 13.79 -10.74
C SER A 78 -20.17 13.27 -12.08
N ALA A 79 -19.23 12.82 -12.91
CA ALA A 79 -19.50 11.90 -14.00
C ALA A 79 -19.60 10.46 -13.44
N PRO A 80 -19.83 9.44 -14.28
CA PRO A 80 -19.87 8.04 -13.83
C PRO A 80 -18.67 7.64 -12.97
N PRO A 81 -18.79 6.64 -12.08
CA PRO A 81 -17.68 6.15 -11.25
C PRO A 81 -16.40 5.94 -12.06
N GLY A 82 -15.27 6.38 -11.51
CA GLY A 82 -13.97 6.38 -12.19
C GLY A 82 -13.62 7.70 -12.88
N SER A 83 -14.50 8.70 -12.88
CA SER A 83 -14.25 10.04 -13.40
C SER A 83 -13.77 10.99 -12.31
N PHE A 84 -13.01 12.01 -12.69
CA PHE A 84 -12.54 13.03 -11.74
C PHE A 84 -13.71 13.90 -11.28
N PRO A 85 -13.84 14.20 -9.97
CA PRO A 85 -14.89 15.06 -9.45
C PRO A 85 -14.79 16.52 -9.93
N ASP A 86 -15.92 17.19 -10.02
CA ASP A 86 -16.01 18.63 -10.28
C ASP A 86 -16.07 19.43 -8.97
N GLY A 87 -14.90 19.79 -8.41
CA GLY A 87 -14.77 20.52 -7.16
C GLY A 87 -15.46 21.90 -7.15
N ALA A 88 -15.87 22.44 -8.30
CA ALA A 88 -16.58 23.71 -8.37
C ALA A 88 -17.98 23.68 -7.73
N LYS A 89 -18.52 22.50 -7.43
CA LYS A 89 -19.85 22.31 -6.85
C LYS A 89 -19.84 21.75 -5.42
N GLU A 90 -18.73 21.83 -4.73
CA GLU A 90 -18.58 21.42 -3.32
C GLU A 90 -19.14 22.51 -2.38
N ILE A 91 -20.45 22.73 -2.49
CA ILE A 91 -21.16 23.83 -1.80
C ILE A 91 -22.12 23.35 -0.72
N HIS A 92 -22.20 22.06 -0.49
CA HIS A 92 -23.04 21.42 0.53
C HIS A 92 -22.24 20.41 1.33
N PHE A 93 -22.68 20.15 2.58
CA PHE A 93 -22.31 18.92 3.26
C PHE A 93 -23.42 17.88 3.13
N ALA A 94 -23.06 16.71 2.60
CA ALA A 94 -23.90 15.53 2.68
C ALA A 94 -24.14 15.13 4.13
N HIS A 95 -25.26 14.48 4.38
CA HIS A 95 -25.60 13.87 5.64
C HIS A 95 -26.23 12.50 5.40
N ALA A 96 -25.78 11.49 6.14
CA ALA A 96 -26.43 10.19 6.18
C ALA A 96 -26.42 9.63 7.61
N THR A 97 -27.37 8.74 7.89
CA THR A 97 -27.50 8.12 9.21
C THR A 97 -27.54 6.60 9.10
N ALA A 98 -27.02 5.89 10.13
CA ALA A 98 -27.05 4.44 10.19
C ALA A 98 -27.16 3.91 11.61
N PRO A 99 -27.69 2.68 11.82
CA PRO A 99 -27.71 2.03 13.13
C PRO A 99 -26.35 1.47 13.55
N ALA A 100 -25.44 1.28 12.60
CA ALA A 100 -24.08 0.78 12.83
C ALA A 100 -23.11 1.44 11.84
N LEU A 101 -21.80 1.44 12.14
CA LEU A 101 -20.79 2.07 11.33
C LEU A 101 -20.66 1.44 9.91
N ASP A 102 -20.97 0.16 9.79
CA ASP A 102 -21.02 -0.55 8.50
C ASP A 102 -22.39 -0.47 7.80
N GLY A 103 -23.32 0.36 8.32
CA GLY A 103 -24.62 0.63 7.74
C GLY A 103 -25.76 -0.27 8.27
N PRO A 104 -26.84 -0.41 7.51
CA PRO A 104 -27.13 0.31 6.26
C PRO A 104 -27.29 1.83 6.49
N TRP A 105 -26.68 2.62 5.63
CA TRP A 105 -26.76 4.07 5.67
C TRP A 105 -27.99 4.57 4.92
N THR A 106 -28.62 5.62 5.48
CA THR A 106 -29.79 6.30 4.90
C THR A 106 -29.44 7.76 4.66
N THR A 107 -29.54 8.19 3.40
CA THR A 107 -29.30 9.59 3.01
C THR A 107 -30.29 10.53 3.70
N GLN A 108 -29.79 11.61 4.23
CA GLN A 108 -30.53 12.67 4.89
C GLN A 108 -30.40 13.98 4.07
N PRO A 109 -31.24 15.01 4.30
CA PRO A 109 -31.03 16.32 3.71
C PRO A 109 -29.66 16.92 4.07
N TYR A 110 -29.10 17.73 3.17
CA TYR A 110 -27.86 18.46 3.43
C TYR A 110 -27.97 19.30 4.70
N VAL A 111 -26.89 19.34 5.51
CA VAL A 111 -26.91 20.03 6.81
C VAL A 111 -26.39 21.45 6.76
N LEU A 112 -25.50 21.78 5.87
CA LEU A 112 -24.98 23.12 5.60
C LEU A 112 -24.89 23.35 4.10
N THR A 113 -25.11 24.61 3.71
CA THR A 113 -24.87 25.11 2.35
C THR A 113 -23.98 26.35 2.47
N VAL A 114 -23.09 26.57 1.51
CA VAL A 114 -22.25 27.78 1.42
C VAL A 114 -23.09 29.04 1.66
N ASP A 115 -22.62 29.90 2.54
CA ASP A 115 -23.14 31.24 2.74
C ASP A 115 -22.05 32.30 2.46
N PRO A 116 -22.04 32.91 1.26
CA PRO A 116 -21.03 33.92 0.92
C PRO A 116 -21.02 35.14 1.86
N ASN A 117 -22.11 35.38 2.59
CA ASN A 117 -22.20 36.47 3.58
C ASN A 117 -21.52 36.08 4.90
N TYR A 118 -21.31 34.78 5.14
CA TYR A 118 -20.59 34.33 6.31
C TYR A 118 -19.08 34.28 6.02
N TYR A 119 -18.46 35.47 6.15
CA TYR A 119 -17.01 35.65 6.01
C TYR A 119 -16.42 35.19 4.69
N GLY A 120 -17.23 35.11 3.61
CA GLY A 120 -16.79 34.82 2.26
C GLY A 120 -16.60 33.34 1.99
N GLU A 121 -17.48 32.48 2.46
CA GLU A 121 -17.48 31.07 2.09
C GLU A 121 -17.68 30.89 0.59
N GLU A 122 -16.86 30.07 -0.04
CA GLU A 122 -16.97 29.67 -1.45
C GLU A 122 -17.14 28.16 -1.61
N HIS A 123 -16.58 27.38 -0.70
CA HIS A 123 -16.69 25.92 -0.63
C HIS A 123 -16.88 25.45 0.81
N LEU A 124 -17.37 24.23 0.99
CA LEU A 124 -17.43 23.54 2.27
C LEU A 124 -16.62 22.27 2.17
N TRP A 125 -15.48 22.21 2.88
CA TRP A 125 -14.53 21.09 2.78
C TRP A 125 -14.25 20.46 4.14
N ALA A 126 -14.03 19.14 4.12
CA ALA A 126 -13.51 18.31 5.19
C ALA A 126 -14.13 18.60 6.56
N PRO A 127 -15.40 18.27 6.76
CA PRO A 127 -16.03 18.44 8.06
C PRO A 127 -15.45 17.45 9.07
N HIS A 128 -15.24 17.90 10.31
CA HIS A 128 -14.93 17.03 11.45
C HIS A 128 -15.80 17.41 12.65
N VAL A 129 -16.45 16.43 13.26
CA VAL A 129 -17.42 16.66 14.35
C VAL A 129 -16.95 16.00 15.63
N ILE A 130 -16.98 16.76 16.72
CA ILE A 130 -16.77 16.25 18.08
C ILE A 130 -17.95 16.60 18.98
N GLU A 131 -18.11 15.88 20.07
CA GLU A 131 -19.08 16.16 21.14
C GLU A 131 -18.36 16.68 22.37
N SER A 132 -18.92 17.70 23.01
CA SER A 132 -18.49 18.17 24.32
C SER A 132 -19.65 18.81 25.09
N GLY A 133 -19.98 18.24 26.25
CA GLY A 133 -20.99 18.80 27.16
C GLY A 133 -22.41 18.88 26.59
N GLY A 134 -22.78 17.93 25.73
CA GLY A 134 -24.10 17.87 25.08
C GLY A 134 -24.23 18.78 23.85
N THR A 135 -23.13 19.38 23.41
CA THR A 135 -23.05 20.17 22.18
C THR A 135 -22.11 19.51 21.20
N TYR A 136 -22.51 19.41 19.95
CA TYR A 136 -21.68 18.97 18.83
C TYR A 136 -21.03 20.16 18.15
N TYR A 137 -19.74 20.05 17.83
CA TYR A 137 -18.91 21.08 17.21
C TYR A 137 -18.40 20.55 15.88
N MET A 138 -18.85 21.16 14.77
CA MET A 138 -18.39 20.82 13.43
C MET A 138 -17.38 21.86 12.97
N TYR A 139 -16.12 21.44 12.84
CA TYR A 139 -15.08 22.25 12.19
C TYR A 139 -15.00 21.87 10.72
N TYR A 140 -14.78 22.86 9.87
CA TYR A 140 -14.67 22.64 8.42
C TYR A 140 -13.82 23.71 7.77
N ALA A 141 -13.21 23.40 6.63
CA ALA A 141 -12.52 24.38 5.83
C ALA A 141 -13.51 25.10 4.90
N ALA A 142 -13.48 26.41 4.90
CA ALA A 142 -14.21 27.23 3.95
C ALA A 142 -13.25 27.69 2.85
N GLY A 143 -13.47 27.23 1.62
CA GLY A 143 -12.70 27.64 0.46
C GLY A 143 -12.86 29.13 0.14
N GLY A 144 -12.00 29.64 -0.73
CA GLY A 144 -11.97 31.03 -1.15
C GLY A 144 -10.60 31.69 -0.98
N SER A 145 -10.51 32.99 -1.10
CA SER A 145 -9.23 33.72 -1.00
C SER A 145 -8.65 33.73 0.43
N GLY A 146 -7.98 32.70 0.81
CA GLY A 146 -7.40 32.44 2.13
C GLY A 146 -8.26 31.45 2.91
N CYS A 147 -7.85 30.20 2.93
CA CYS A 147 -8.53 29.14 3.65
C CYS A 147 -8.73 29.49 5.13
N ALA A 148 -9.92 29.20 5.62
CA ALA A 148 -10.33 29.45 6.98
C ALA A 148 -10.92 28.18 7.59
N ILE A 149 -10.64 27.92 8.85
CA ILE A 149 -11.36 26.91 9.61
C ILE A 149 -12.57 27.60 10.27
N ASN A 150 -13.74 27.19 9.85
CA ASN A 150 -15.01 27.62 10.38
C ASN A 150 -15.54 26.65 11.44
N LEU A 151 -16.53 27.09 12.22
CA LEU A 151 -17.19 26.29 13.25
C LEU A 151 -18.70 26.47 13.18
N ALA A 152 -19.43 25.39 13.16
CA ALA A 152 -20.87 25.34 13.44
C ALA A 152 -21.15 24.41 14.63
N THR A 153 -22.25 24.68 15.33
CA THR A 153 -22.67 23.89 16.49
C THR A 153 -24.06 23.29 16.29
N SER A 154 -24.31 22.17 16.95
CA SER A 154 -25.61 21.49 16.97
C SER A 154 -25.86 20.82 18.32
N THR A 155 -27.12 20.57 18.65
CA THR A 155 -27.53 19.76 19.79
C THR A 155 -28.28 18.51 19.37
N ASP A 156 -28.57 18.36 18.06
CA ASP A 156 -29.39 17.27 17.50
C ASP A 156 -28.74 16.51 16.34
N LEU A 157 -27.54 16.96 15.87
CA LEU A 157 -26.83 16.42 14.71
C LEU A 157 -27.56 16.61 13.35
N PHE A 158 -28.69 17.32 13.35
CA PHE A 158 -29.47 17.62 12.14
C PHE A 158 -29.47 19.10 11.81
N THR A 159 -29.55 19.96 12.85
CA THR A 159 -29.60 21.40 12.71
C THR A 159 -28.28 22.02 13.13
N TRP A 160 -27.59 22.68 12.21
CA TRP A 160 -26.27 23.26 12.44
C TRP A 160 -26.33 24.80 12.35
N THR A 161 -25.72 25.48 13.31
CA THR A 161 -25.64 26.92 13.36
C THR A 161 -24.21 27.39 13.39
N ARG A 162 -23.80 28.22 12.42
CA ARG A 162 -22.47 28.85 12.40
C ARG A 162 -22.32 29.78 13.59
N ILE A 163 -21.13 29.76 14.22
CA ILE A 163 -20.85 30.70 15.32
C ILE A 163 -20.74 32.12 14.79
N PRO A 164 -21.33 33.12 15.49
CA PRO A 164 -21.37 34.48 14.96
C PRO A 164 -20.00 35.19 14.90
N GLN A 165 -19.00 34.69 15.58
CA GLN A 165 -17.64 35.25 15.63
C GLN A 165 -16.86 35.07 14.32
N GLY A 166 -17.29 34.19 13.43
CA GLY A 166 -16.63 33.87 12.18
C GLY A 166 -15.59 32.72 12.32
N PRO A 167 -14.62 32.66 11.41
CA PRO A 167 -13.62 31.61 11.43
C PRO A 167 -12.87 31.55 12.75
N VAL A 168 -12.62 30.35 13.26
CA VAL A 168 -11.80 30.17 14.47
C VAL A 168 -10.33 30.52 14.22
N PHE A 169 -9.86 30.38 12.98
CA PHE A 169 -8.60 30.97 12.48
C PHE A 169 -8.53 30.92 10.95
N ARG A 170 -7.51 31.58 10.40
CA ARG A 170 -7.13 31.52 8.98
C ARG A 170 -5.70 31.05 8.84
N GLY A 171 -5.37 30.43 7.71
CA GLY A 171 -4.03 29.99 7.32
C GLY A 171 -3.78 30.22 5.83
N LEU A 172 -2.63 29.79 5.34
CA LEU A 172 -2.29 29.85 3.91
C LEU A 172 -3.20 28.90 3.10
N VAL A 173 -3.31 27.66 3.59
CA VAL A 173 -4.20 26.62 3.01
C VAL A 173 -4.89 25.82 4.13
N ALA A 174 -5.10 26.41 5.30
CA ALA A 174 -5.69 25.72 6.45
C ALA A 174 -6.95 24.95 6.06
N ARG A 175 -6.86 23.60 6.07
CA ARG A 175 -7.95 22.69 5.71
C ARG A 175 -7.83 21.37 6.48
N ASP A 176 -8.83 20.51 6.35
CA ASP A 176 -8.88 19.15 6.89
C ASP A 176 -8.67 19.13 8.42
N PRO A 177 -9.49 19.84 9.17
CA PRO A 177 -9.33 19.88 10.63
C PRO A 177 -9.73 18.54 11.25
N TYR A 178 -8.87 18.01 12.10
CA TYR A 178 -9.16 16.89 12.98
C TYR A 178 -8.95 17.31 14.43
N VAL A 179 -9.98 17.18 15.25
CA VAL A 179 -9.96 17.63 16.65
C VAL A 179 -10.08 16.43 17.59
N THR A 180 -9.16 16.36 18.53
CA THR A 180 -9.16 15.29 19.55
C THR A 180 -8.72 15.85 20.91
N ARG A 181 -8.95 15.07 21.98
CA ARG A 181 -8.54 15.47 23.32
C ARG A 181 -7.22 14.79 23.71
N ILE A 182 -6.25 15.59 24.11
CA ILE A 182 -4.95 15.13 24.61
C ILE A 182 -4.71 15.75 25.99
N GLY A 183 -4.73 14.93 27.01
CA GLY A 183 -4.70 15.42 28.39
C GLY A 183 -5.88 16.34 28.67
N ASP A 184 -5.58 17.54 29.16
CA ASP A 184 -6.60 18.54 29.54
C ASP A 184 -6.94 19.51 28.40
N GLN A 185 -6.33 19.35 27.24
CA GLN A 185 -6.49 20.26 26.11
C GLN A 185 -7.18 19.56 24.91
N TRP A 186 -7.91 20.35 24.16
CA TRP A 186 -8.30 20.01 22.80
C TRP A 186 -7.14 20.33 21.86
N VAL A 187 -6.88 19.45 20.91
CA VAL A 187 -5.84 19.62 19.89
C VAL A 187 -6.51 19.48 18.53
N MET A 188 -6.31 20.47 17.67
CA MET A 188 -6.70 20.42 16.27
C MET A 188 -5.45 20.21 15.43
N TYR A 189 -5.41 19.11 14.68
CA TYR A 189 -4.45 18.89 13.60
C TYR A 189 -5.10 19.29 12.29
N TYR A 190 -4.32 19.86 11.37
CA TYR A 190 -4.85 20.32 10.09
C TYR A 190 -3.73 20.42 9.06
N CYS A 191 -4.11 20.36 7.76
CA CYS A 191 -3.19 20.59 6.66
C CYS A 191 -2.88 22.07 6.51
N GLU A 192 -1.62 22.41 6.30
CA GLU A 192 -1.13 23.77 6.13
C GLU A 192 0.07 23.83 5.19
N LEU A 193 0.41 24.98 4.67
CA LEU A 193 1.70 25.29 4.05
C LEU A 193 2.63 25.92 5.08
N LYS A 194 3.90 25.54 5.03
CA LYS A 194 4.93 26.22 5.81
C LYS A 194 5.08 27.68 5.36
N ASP A 195 5.11 27.91 4.06
CA ASP A 195 5.04 29.18 3.35
C ASP A 195 4.70 28.92 1.86
N TRP A 196 4.45 29.96 1.05
CA TRP A 196 4.06 29.82 -0.36
C TRP A 196 5.13 29.23 -1.29
N GLN A 197 6.37 29.07 -0.85
CA GLN A 197 7.50 28.55 -1.63
C GLN A 197 7.96 27.19 -1.12
N SER A 198 7.36 26.66 -0.07
CA SER A 198 7.82 25.43 0.58
C SER A 198 6.76 24.32 0.57
N ASN A 199 7.03 23.27 1.33
CA ASN A 199 6.23 22.06 1.35
C ASN A 199 4.98 22.18 2.24
N HIS A 200 4.05 21.28 2.02
CA HIS A 200 2.94 21.00 2.92
C HIS A 200 3.42 20.44 4.26
N ILE A 201 2.71 20.81 5.32
CA ILE A 201 2.93 20.37 6.70
C ILE A 201 1.61 19.94 7.34
N VAL A 202 1.70 19.12 8.39
CA VAL A 202 0.63 19.05 9.38
C VAL A 202 0.95 20.05 10.48
N ALA A 203 0.05 20.98 10.72
CA ALA A 203 0.11 21.89 11.84
C ALA A 203 -0.84 21.48 12.95
N ALA A 204 -0.58 21.91 14.19
CA ALA A 204 -1.50 21.75 15.31
C ALA A 204 -1.71 23.04 16.06
N ARG A 205 -2.91 23.18 16.66
CA ARG A 205 -3.30 24.22 17.61
C ARG A 205 -3.97 23.60 18.82
N THR A 206 -3.92 24.28 19.95
CA THR A 206 -4.58 23.81 21.19
C THR A 206 -5.65 24.78 21.65
N SER A 207 -6.66 24.25 22.33
CA SER A 207 -7.75 25.02 22.92
C SER A 207 -8.22 24.41 24.24
N THR A 208 -8.79 25.23 25.11
CA THR A 208 -9.48 24.81 26.34
C THR A 208 -11.00 24.95 26.24
N ASP A 209 -11.50 25.69 25.24
CA ASP A 209 -12.91 26.03 25.11
C ASP A 209 -13.53 25.71 23.73
N LEU A 210 -12.75 25.12 22.81
CA LEU A 210 -13.19 24.75 21.45
C LEU A 210 -13.48 25.96 20.51
N ILE A 211 -13.27 27.19 20.98
CA ILE A 211 -13.51 28.41 20.22
C ILE A 211 -12.20 29.18 19.97
N HIS A 212 -11.41 29.34 21.02
CA HIS A 212 -10.15 30.09 20.95
C HIS A 212 -8.96 29.10 20.84
N TRP A 213 -8.20 29.23 19.76
CA TRP A 213 -7.11 28.35 19.41
C TRP A 213 -5.74 29.05 19.51
N SER A 214 -4.75 28.36 20.01
CA SER A 214 -3.37 28.85 20.15
C SER A 214 -2.75 29.23 18.78
N ALA A 215 -1.56 29.82 18.80
CA ALA A 215 -0.73 29.94 17.60
C ALA A 215 -0.41 28.54 17.03
N PRO A 216 -0.20 28.41 15.70
CA PRO A 216 0.12 27.13 15.08
C PRO A 216 1.52 26.65 15.44
N ARG A 217 1.68 25.32 15.46
CA ARG A 217 2.99 24.66 15.49
C ARG A 217 3.03 23.55 14.45
N THR A 218 4.15 23.42 13.74
CA THR A 218 4.37 22.29 12.84
C THR A 218 4.59 21.04 13.66
N VAL A 219 3.84 19.97 13.35
CA VAL A 219 3.94 18.67 14.01
C VAL A 219 4.50 17.59 13.10
N PHE A 220 4.37 17.77 11.78
CA PHE A 220 4.95 16.90 10.75
C PHE A 220 5.33 17.72 9.52
N THR A 221 6.43 17.36 8.88
CA THR A 221 6.89 17.96 7.62
C THR A 221 7.51 16.91 6.71
N ASP A 222 7.24 17.02 5.42
CA ASP A 222 7.91 16.22 4.39
C ASP A 222 8.59 17.14 3.37
N PRO A 223 9.90 17.36 3.50
CA PRO A 223 10.65 18.23 2.61
C PRO A 223 10.77 17.72 1.16
N SER A 224 10.35 16.48 0.88
CA SER A 224 10.30 15.94 -0.50
C SER A 224 9.10 16.44 -1.29
N THR A 225 8.18 17.15 -0.66
CA THR A 225 6.97 17.72 -1.25
C THR A 225 7.15 19.20 -1.58
N ASP A 226 6.26 19.75 -2.38
CA ASP A 226 6.24 21.18 -2.73
C ASP A 226 4.92 21.86 -2.32
N ALA A 227 4.77 23.13 -2.66
CA ALA A 227 3.58 23.91 -2.32
C ALA A 227 2.31 23.50 -3.10
N ASN A 228 2.47 22.71 -4.16
CA ASN A 228 1.36 22.27 -5.02
C ASN A 228 0.91 20.82 -4.73
N ALA A 229 1.64 20.11 -3.89
CA ALA A 229 1.37 18.70 -3.61
C ALA A 229 0.48 18.56 -2.36
N SER A 230 -0.70 18.00 -2.53
CA SER A 230 -1.63 17.66 -1.44
C SER A 230 -1.22 16.37 -0.73
N VAL A 231 -0.16 16.41 0.06
CA VAL A 231 0.46 15.20 0.63
C VAL A 231 0.36 15.08 2.15
N THR A 232 -0.31 16.02 2.79
CA THR A 232 -0.56 16.02 4.24
C THR A 232 -2.04 16.24 4.54
N GLU A 233 -2.91 15.89 3.60
CA GLU A 233 -4.36 16.00 3.75
C GLU A 233 -4.91 15.04 4.79
N SER A 234 -6.07 15.35 5.30
CA SER A 234 -6.87 14.54 6.22
C SER A 234 -6.06 13.94 7.38
N PRO A 235 -5.31 14.78 8.15
CA PRO A 235 -4.50 14.29 9.25
C PRO A 235 -5.38 13.78 10.40
N VAL A 236 -5.21 12.51 10.78
CA VAL A 236 -5.89 11.92 11.94
C VAL A 236 -4.84 11.45 12.95
N VAL A 237 -5.02 11.75 14.24
CA VAL A 237 -4.12 11.31 15.30
C VAL A 237 -4.83 10.42 16.31
N VAL A 238 -4.40 9.18 16.38
CA VAL A 238 -4.94 8.16 17.29
C VAL A 238 -3.93 7.89 18.41
N ALA A 239 -4.40 7.87 19.66
CA ALA A 239 -3.59 7.47 20.81
C ALA A 239 -3.85 5.99 21.15
N ARG A 240 -2.77 5.18 21.24
CA ARG A 240 -2.83 3.78 21.63
C ARG A 240 -1.61 3.40 22.46
N ASP A 241 -1.83 2.83 23.63
CA ASP A 241 -0.77 2.29 24.51
C ASP A 241 0.40 3.27 24.76
N GLY A 242 0.07 4.56 24.97
CA GLY A 242 1.06 5.62 25.22
C GLY A 242 1.81 6.12 23.98
N THR A 243 1.45 5.65 22.80
CA THR A 243 1.98 6.07 21.50
C THR A 243 0.88 6.77 20.70
N TYR A 244 1.25 7.81 19.96
CA TYR A 244 0.39 8.52 19.02
C TYR A 244 0.72 8.08 17.60
N TYR A 245 -0.31 7.89 16.79
CA TYR A 245 -0.22 7.48 15.38
C TYR A 245 -0.88 8.55 14.53
N LEU A 246 -0.08 9.20 13.67
CA LEU A 246 -0.54 10.18 12.70
C LEU A 246 -0.80 9.48 11.36
N PHE A 247 -2.04 9.46 10.94
CA PHE A 247 -2.47 9.07 9.61
C PHE A 247 -2.50 10.31 8.73
N ILE A 248 -1.87 10.29 7.58
CA ILE A 248 -1.89 11.37 6.59
C ILE A 248 -2.00 10.83 5.18
N GLY A 249 -2.86 11.41 4.40
CA GLY A 249 -3.07 11.03 2.99
C GLY A 249 -4.03 12.00 2.31
N PRO A 250 -4.23 11.82 1.02
CA PRO A 250 -3.54 10.86 0.18
C PRO A 250 -2.13 11.34 -0.13
N ARG A 251 -1.17 10.47 0.12
CA ARG A 251 0.21 10.76 -0.26
C ARG A 251 0.35 10.55 -1.76
N PHE A 252 0.54 11.63 -2.55
CA PHE A 252 0.80 11.60 -4.00
C PHE A 252 -0.29 10.90 -4.84
N GLY A 253 -1.32 11.63 -5.24
CA GLY A 253 -2.31 11.17 -6.22
C GLY A 253 -3.48 10.35 -5.67
N TYR A 254 -3.93 10.63 -4.47
CA TYR A 254 -5.14 10.05 -3.85
C TYR A 254 -5.10 8.54 -3.64
N VAL A 255 -3.89 7.99 -3.42
CA VAL A 255 -3.69 6.57 -3.18
C VAL A 255 -3.00 6.34 -1.86
N GLY A 256 -3.74 5.84 -0.91
CA GLY A 256 -3.22 5.39 0.36
C GLY A 256 -2.91 6.49 1.37
N THR A 257 -2.84 6.08 2.60
CA THR A 257 -2.59 6.91 3.78
C THR A 257 -1.41 6.31 4.52
N ASP A 258 -0.37 7.10 4.74
CA ASP A 258 0.78 6.68 5.53
C ASP A 258 0.53 6.95 7.01
N VAL A 259 1.11 6.09 7.86
CA VAL A 259 1.01 6.20 9.31
C VAL A 259 2.39 6.43 9.90
N PHE A 260 2.52 7.46 10.74
CA PHE A 260 3.73 7.77 11.48
C PHE A 260 3.44 7.73 12.98
N ARG A 261 4.40 7.27 13.78
CA ARG A 261 4.22 7.14 15.24
C ARG A 261 5.16 8.05 16.03
N SER A 262 4.71 8.44 17.21
CA SER A 262 5.51 9.25 18.14
C SER A 262 5.02 9.05 19.58
N THR A 263 5.90 9.23 20.55
CA THR A 263 5.50 9.37 21.97
C THR A 263 5.13 10.81 22.32
N ASP A 264 5.42 11.77 21.43
CA ASP A 264 5.02 13.17 21.55
C ASP A 264 3.96 13.48 20.48
N PRO A 265 2.70 13.83 20.87
CA PRO A 265 1.62 14.10 19.92
C PRO A 265 1.88 15.34 19.03
N PHE A 266 2.91 16.08 19.32
CA PHE A 266 3.26 17.29 18.59
C PHE A 266 4.56 17.18 17.78
N ASN A 267 5.14 15.98 17.65
CA ASN A 267 6.39 15.79 16.92
C ASN A 267 6.43 14.42 16.24
N PHE A 268 6.04 14.37 15.00
CA PHE A 268 6.14 13.18 14.15
C PHE A 268 7.27 13.34 13.14
N GLN A 269 7.98 12.25 12.86
CA GLN A 269 9.12 12.23 11.95
C GLN A 269 8.91 11.21 10.84
N LEU A 270 9.37 11.51 9.62
CA LEU A 270 9.36 10.59 8.47
C LEU A 270 10.04 9.25 8.79
N SER A 271 11.10 9.28 9.60
CA SER A 271 11.83 8.07 10.03
C SER A 271 11.02 7.14 10.94
N ASN A 272 9.93 7.64 11.52
CA ASN A 272 9.06 6.88 12.44
C ASN A 272 7.81 6.33 11.75
N TYR A 273 7.96 5.95 10.49
CA TYR A 273 6.92 5.28 9.73
C TYR A 273 6.41 4.04 10.48
N ALA A 274 5.09 3.88 10.53
CA ALA A 274 4.42 2.86 11.32
C ALA A 274 3.39 2.04 10.54
N GLY A 275 3.17 2.33 9.26
CA GLY A 275 2.25 1.55 8.45
C GLY A 275 1.55 2.32 7.34
N HIS A 276 0.62 1.64 6.69
CA HIS A 276 -0.09 2.13 5.52
C HIS A 276 -1.51 1.58 5.45
N VAL A 277 -2.44 2.44 5.03
CA VAL A 277 -3.79 2.07 4.63
C VAL A 277 -3.90 2.26 3.11
N PRO A 278 -4.29 1.24 2.32
CA PRO A 278 -4.32 1.31 0.86
C PRO A 278 -5.54 2.09 0.32
N ALA A 279 -5.87 3.21 0.95
CA ALA A 279 -6.96 4.10 0.58
C ALA A 279 -6.72 5.48 1.18
N HIS A 280 -7.44 6.49 0.71
CA HIS A 280 -7.52 7.80 1.37
C HIS A 280 -8.34 7.65 2.66
N ALA A 281 -7.65 7.34 3.76
CA ALA A 281 -8.28 7.24 5.09
C ALA A 281 -8.65 8.64 5.59
N ILE A 282 -9.88 8.81 6.00
CA ILE A 282 -10.43 10.11 6.41
C ILE A 282 -10.69 10.14 7.92
N GLU A 283 -11.22 9.07 8.48
CA GLU A 283 -11.57 9.01 9.91
C GLU A 283 -11.18 7.66 10.50
N VAL A 284 -10.72 7.68 11.75
CA VAL A 284 -10.42 6.46 12.51
C VAL A 284 -11.33 6.39 13.74
N VAL A 285 -12.12 5.34 13.82
CA VAL A 285 -13.08 5.12 14.89
C VAL A 285 -12.84 3.77 15.55
N GLY A 286 -12.25 3.79 16.74
CA GLY A 286 -11.83 2.56 17.42
C GLY A 286 -10.78 1.80 16.62
N ASP A 287 -11.07 0.56 16.26
CA ASP A 287 -10.23 -0.26 15.39
C ASP A 287 -10.76 -0.31 13.94
N HIS A 288 -11.45 0.74 13.49
CA HIS A 288 -11.94 0.87 12.13
C HIS A 288 -11.43 2.14 11.47
N VAL A 289 -11.29 2.12 10.17
CA VAL A 289 -10.97 3.28 9.36
C VAL A 289 -12.01 3.45 8.26
N THR A 290 -12.49 4.68 8.08
CA THR A 290 -13.29 5.05 6.92
C THR A 290 -12.40 5.68 5.86
N ALA A 291 -12.72 5.48 4.60
CA ALA A 291 -11.96 6.00 3.49
C ALA A 291 -12.87 6.52 2.39
N ALA A 292 -12.46 7.61 1.75
CA ALA A 292 -13.10 8.10 0.54
C ALA A 292 -12.66 7.28 -0.67
N GLY A 293 -13.60 6.95 -1.54
CA GLY A 293 -13.31 6.36 -2.83
C GLY A 293 -12.98 7.43 -3.85
N SER A 294 -11.73 7.85 -3.98
CA SER A 294 -11.29 9.02 -4.75
C SER A 294 -11.76 9.10 -6.20
N PHE A 295 -12.12 8.00 -6.83
CA PHE A 295 -12.70 7.96 -8.18
C PHE A 295 -13.89 7.02 -8.24
N GLN A 296 -14.35 6.56 -7.08
CA GLN A 296 -15.54 5.75 -6.93
C GLN A 296 -16.45 6.44 -5.92
N HIS A 297 -17.72 6.44 -6.18
CA HIS A 297 -18.68 7.11 -5.32
C HIS A 297 -18.73 6.43 -3.96
N GLY A 298 -18.87 7.24 -2.91
CA GLY A 298 -19.21 6.78 -1.59
C GLY A 298 -18.04 6.50 -0.65
N ILE A 299 -18.37 5.80 0.43
CA ILE A 299 -17.50 5.57 1.58
C ILE A 299 -17.16 4.09 1.71
N TYR A 300 -15.92 3.84 2.05
CA TYR A 300 -15.39 2.52 2.35
C TYR A 300 -15.03 2.39 3.83
N LEU A 301 -15.16 1.19 4.36
CA LEU A 301 -14.81 0.85 5.74
C LEU A 301 -13.85 -0.34 5.74
N ALA A 302 -12.81 -0.27 6.57
CA ALA A 302 -11.94 -1.41 6.85
C ALA A 302 -11.61 -1.51 8.33
N ASP A 303 -11.24 -2.71 8.78
CA ASP A 303 -10.72 -2.92 10.12
C ASP A 303 -9.23 -2.57 10.13
N LEU A 304 -8.77 -1.80 11.11
CA LEU A 304 -7.35 -1.55 11.36
C LEU A 304 -6.71 -2.79 11.97
N GLN A 305 -5.57 -3.16 11.47
CA GLN A 305 -4.76 -4.27 11.94
C GLN A 305 -3.53 -3.74 12.68
N TRP A 306 -3.51 -3.92 13.99
CA TRP A 306 -2.40 -3.52 14.86
C TRP A 306 -1.49 -4.71 15.10
N ARG A 307 -0.20 -4.56 14.83
CA ARG A 307 0.80 -5.65 14.88
C ARG A 307 2.01 -5.23 15.70
N SER A 308 2.58 -6.17 16.45
CA SER A 308 3.80 -5.94 17.23
C SER A 308 5.08 -5.98 16.38
N THR A 309 4.99 -6.46 15.15
CA THR A 309 6.12 -6.56 14.21
C THR A 309 5.85 -5.73 12.96
N PRO A 310 6.89 -5.20 12.29
CA PRO A 310 6.72 -4.58 10.98
C PRO A 310 5.98 -5.51 10.01
N PRO A 311 5.15 -4.96 9.12
CA PRO A 311 4.58 -5.77 8.06
C PRO A 311 5.72 -6.36 7.22
N VAL A 312 5.63 -7.66 6.96
CA VAL A 312 6.55 -8.35 6.05
C VAL A 312 5.90 -8.44 4.68
N TRP A 313 6.56 -7.89 3.68
CA TRP A 313 6.11 -8.00 2.31
C TRP A 313 6.48 -9.38 1.78
N HIS A 314 5.48 -10.19 1.47
CA HIS A 314 5.72 -11.46 0.82
C HIS A 314 6.06 -11.25 -0.66
N SER A 315 7.03 -12.05 -1.15
CA SER A 315 7.24 -12.16 -2.59
C SER A 315 5.91 -12.55 -3.24
N PRO A 316 5.56 -11.91 -4.34
CA PRO A 316 4.36 -12.29 -5.08
C PRO A 316 4.45 -13.68 -5.70
N ASP A 317 5.62 -14.32 -5.69
CA ASP A 317 5.86 -15.66 -6.24
C ASP A 317 5.86 -16.71 -5.12
N ASN A 318 4.78 -17.45 -4.98
CA ASN A 318 4.71 -18.63 -4.13
C ASN A 318 4.05 -19.79 -4.89
N PRO A 319 4.84 -20.80 -5.29
CA PRO A 319 6.27 -20.99 -5.05
C PRO A 319 7.16 -20.07 -5.91
N ALA A 320 8.35 -19.75 -5.44
CA ALA A 320 9.41 -19.23 -6.31
C ALA A 320 9.95 -20.35 -7.19
N ALA A 321 10.40 -20.03 -8.41
CA ALA A 321 10.85 -21.03 -9.36
C ALA A 321 12.20 -20.66 -10.01
N GLY A 322 13.04 -21.65 -10.28
CA GLY A 322 14.30 -21.50 -10.99
C GLY A 322 14.61 -22.68 -11.91
N LEU A 323 15.33 -22.39 -12.99
CA LEU A 323 15.82 -23.43 -13.90
C LEU A 323 17.29 -23.74 -13.55
N ASN A 324 17.54 -24.94 -13.03
CA ASN A 324 18.87 -25.35 -12.57
C ASN A 324 19.84 -25.67 -13.74
N PRO A 325 21.13 -25.90 -13.49
CA PRO A 325 22.10 -26.19 -14.54
C PRO A 325 21.77 -27.42 -15.39
N GLN A 326 21.01 -28.37 -14.83
CA GLN A 326 20.59 -29.61 -15.52
C GLN A 326 19.34 -29.39 -16.38
N GLY A 327 18.76 -28.17 -16.36
CA GLY A 327 17.54 -27.82 -17.09
C GLY A 327 16.25 -28.26 -16.42
N ALA A 328 16.30 -28.73 -15.16
CA ALA A 328 15.12 -29.05 -14.37
C ALA A 328 14.58 -27.81 -13.66
N ILE A 329 13.25 -27.73 -13.49
CA ILE A 329 12.59 -26.69 -12.70
C ILE A 329 12.71 -27.07 -11.23
N GLU A 330 13.24 -26.16 -10.43
CA GLU A 330 13.22 -26.21 -8.97
C GLU A 330 12.23 -25.20 -8.44
N LEU A 331 11.35 -25.66 -7.54
CA LEU A 331 10.36 -24.86 -6.85
C LEU A 331 10.76 -24.69 -5.39
N PHE A 332 10.54 -23.49 -4.85
CA PHE A 332 10.80 -23.15 -3.46
C PHE A 332 9.57 -22.47 -2.89
N ALA A 333 8.97 -23.06 -1.87
CA ALA A 333 7.75 -22.56 -1.25
C ALA A 333 7.89 -22.49 0.27
N LEU A 334 7.03 -21.76 0.95
CA LEU A 334 6.88 -21.84 2.40
C LEU A 334 5.87 -22.92 2.76
N ASP A 335 6.20 -23.76 3.75
CA ASP A 335 5.25 -24.63 4.42
C ASP A 335 4.46 -23.87 5.51
N ASN A 336 3.46 -24.50 6.10
CA ASN A 336 2.64 -23.91 7.17
C ASN A 336 3.42 -23.57 8.47
N ASN A 337 4.68 -23.95 8.56
CA ASN A 337 5.59 -23.60 9.64
C ASN A 337 6.61 -22.53 9.22
N HIS A 338 6.35 -21.82 8.13
CA HIS A 338 7.24 -20.79 7.57
C HIS A 338 8.67 -21.31 7.25
N ARG A 339 8.81 -22.56 6.88
CA ARG A 339 10.08 -23.12 6.45
C ARG A 339 10.08 -23.28 4.93
N ILE A 340 11.21 -23.05 4.29
CA ILE A 340 11.32 -23.29 2.85
C ILE A 340 11.31 -24.81 2.61
N VAL A 341 10.39 -25.23 1.76
CA VAL A 341 10.39 -26.55 1.14
C VAL A 341 10.81 -26.41 -0.32
N ARG A 342 11.61 -27.37 -0.80
CA ARG A 342 12.14 -27.42 -2.16
C ARG A 342 11.58 -28.61 -2.90
N ARG A 343 11.36 -28.47 -4.19
CA ARG A 343 10.97 -29.56 -5.09
C ARG A 343 11.70 -29.44 -6.42
N VAL A 344 12.31 -30.48 -6.86
CA VAL A 344 12.86 -30.59 -8.23
C VAL A 344 11.88 -31.43 -9.06
N LEU A 345 11.29 -30.82 -10.08
CA LEU A 345 10.32 -31.55 -10.89
C LEU A 345 10.97 -32.68 -11.70
N PRO A 346 10.35 -33.88 -11.74
CA PRO A 346 9.01 -34.24 -11.21
C PRO A 346 9.03 -34.85 -9.79
N GLY A 347 10.11 -34.70 -9.01
CA GLY A 347 10.27 -35.27 -7.67
C GLY A 347 9.31 -34.72 -6.61
N ASP A 348 9.53 -35.07 -5.35
CA ASP A 348 8.70 -34.67 -4.20
C ASP A 348 9.28 -33.47 -3.45
N TRP A 349 8.49 -32.91 -2.51
CA TRP A 349 8.94 -31.86 -1.62
C TRP A 349 9.92 -32.37 -0.55
N GLU A 350 10.95 -31.59 -0.30
CA GLU A 350 11.91 -31.82 0.80
C GLU A 350 12.06 -30.55 1.65
N LEU A 351 12.32 -30.72 2.93
CA LEU A 351 12.62 -29.59 3.82
C LEU A 351 13.97 -28.99 3.41
N PHE A 352 14.01 -27.66 3.29
CA PHE A 352 15.17 -26.96 2.73
C PHE A 352 15.75 -25.88 3.64
N SER A 353 14.98 -25.35 4.60
CA SER A 353 15.45 -24.37 5.58
C SER A 353 14.80 -24.56 6.94
N ASP A 354 15.35 -23.87 7.94
CA ASP A 354 14.63 -23.52 9.15
C ASP A 354 13.59 -22.42 8.85
N GLU A 355 12.94 -21.89 9.89
CA GLU A 355 11.92 -20.87 9.79
C GLU A 355 12.47 -19.54 9.23
N VAL A 356 11.81 -19.03 8.19
CA VAL A 356 12.10 -17.76 7.52
C VAL A 356 10.83 -16.91 7.43
N THR A 357 10.95 -15.62 7.08
CA THR A 357 9.81 -14.72 7.01
C THR A 357 9.26 -14.54 5.60
N THR A 358 10.04 -14.86 4.55
CA THR A 358 9.62 -14.63 3.16
C THR A 358 9.87 -15.84 2.27
N VAL A 359 9.04 -16.03 1.25
CA VAL A 359 9.38 -16.88 0.10
C VAL A 359 10.69 -16.38 -0.50
N PRO A 360 11.64 -17.26 -0.86
CA PRO A 360 12.91 -16.80 -1.39
C PRO A 360 12.78 -16.20 -2.79
N THR A 361 13.64 -15.24 -3.10
CA THR A 361 13.89 -14.83 -4.48
C THR A 361 14.99 -15.70 -5.09
N VAL A 362 14.81 -16.09 -6.35
CA VAL A 362 15.74 -16.96 -7.06
C VAL A 362 16.58 -16.12 -8.04
N GLY A 363 17.88 -16.05 -7.80
CA GLY A 363 18.87 -15.59 -8.76
C GLY A 363 19.42 -16.78 -9.59
N ARG A 364 19.78 -16.55 -10.85
CA ARG A 364 20.42 -17.54 -11.71
C ARG A 364 21.76 -17.02 -12.21
N ASN A 365 22.84 -17.63 -11.76
CA ASN A 365 24.21 -17.31 -12.16
C ASN A 365 24.46 -17.60 -13.65
N THR A 366 25.53 -17.06 -14.21
CA THR A 366 25.91 -17.26 -15.64
C THR A 366 26.17 -18.71 -16.00
N ASP A 367 26.64 -19.52 -15.05
CA ASP A 367 26.88 -20.97 -15.20
C ASP A 367 25.60 -21.83 -14.97
N GLY A 368 24.46 -21.16 -14.75
CA GLY A 368 23.17 -21.78 -14.54
C GLY A 368 22.86 -22.14 -13.09
N ARG A 369 23.83 -22.07 -12.18
CA ARG A 369 23.59 -22.33 -10.75
C ARG A 369 22.57 -21.34 -10.19
N LEU A 370 21.67 -21.86 -9.35
CA LEU A 370 20.70 -21.04 -8.65
C LEU A 370 21.31 -20.48 -7.36
N GLU A 371 20.84 -19.33 -6.97
CA GLU A 371 21.15 -18.69 -5.70
C GLU A 371 19.86 -18.13 -5.10
N LEU A 372 19.58 -18.48 -3.85
CA LEU A 372 18.37 -18.08 -3.14
C LEU A 372 18.68 -16.99 -2.14
N PHE A 373 17.76 -16.04 -2.04
CA PHE A 373 17.81 -14.95 -1.08
C PHE A 373 16.49 -14.87 -0.34
N THR A 374 16.53 -14.86 0.99
CA THR A 374 15.33 -14.74 1.83
C THR A 374 15.62 -13.92 3.08
N VAL A 375 14.59 -13.58 3.81
CA VAL A 375 14.67 -12.86 5.08
C VAL A 375 14.49 -13.85 6.22
N ALA A 376 15.48 -13.93 7.08
CA ALA A 376 15.43 -14.75 8.28
C ALA A 376 14.48 -14.14 9.33
N LYS A 377 14.20 -14.89 10.38
CA LYS A 377 13.28 -14.49 11.46
C LYS A 377 13.71 -13.20 12.19
N ASP A 378 15.01 -12.94 12.26
CA ASP A 378 15.59 -11.71 12.84
C ASP A 378 15.64 -10.53 11.86
N GLN A 379 14.97 -10.63 10.71
CA GLN A 379 14.96 -9.67 9.60
C GLN A 379 16.31 -9.50 8.88
N GLY A 380 17.31 -10.31 9.18
CA GLY A 380 18.55 -10.37 8.43
C GLY A 380 18.34 -11.07 7.08
N LEU A 381 19.03 -10.60 6.04
CA LEU A 381 19.09 -11.32 4.78
C LEU A 381 20.04 -12.50 4.88
N ILE A 382 19.58 -13.65 4.40
CA ILE A 382 20.37 -14.87 4.23
C ILE A 382 20.30 -15.32 2.79
N HIS A 383 21.35 -15.98 2.34
CA HIS A 383 21.39 -16.59 1.00
C HIS A 383 21.97 -18.00 1.02
N ARG A 384 21.71 -18.72 -0.04
CA ARG A 384 22.21 -20.07 -0.26
C ARG A 384 22.49 -20.30 -1.74
N VAL A 385 23.66 -20.80 -2.07
CA VAL A 385 24.09 -20.99 -3.47
C VAL A 385 24.13 -22.47 -3.83
N GLN A 386 23.68 -22.80 -5.05
CA GLN A 386 23.79 -24.13 -5.63
C GLN A 386 25.23 -24.37 -6.08
N ARG A 387 25.73 -25.58 -5.83
CA ARG A 387 27.03 -26.05 -6.34
C ARG A 387 26.93 -26.57 -7.78
N ALA A 388 28.05 -26.70 -8.46
CA ALA A 388 28.09 -27.17 -9.84
C ALA A 388 27.56 -28.63 -10.03
N ASP A 389 27.61 -29.43 -8.97
CA ASP A 389 27.06 -30.79 -8.94
C ASP A 389 25.54 -30.84 -8.70
N GLY A 390 24.89 -29.68 -8.54
CA GLY A 390 23.46 -29.54 -8.25
C GLY A 390 23.11 -29.63 -6.77
N THR A 391 24.06 -29.90 -5.88
CA THR A 391 23.87 -29.83 -4.43
C THR A 391 23.89 -28.36 -3.97
N TRP A 392 23.47 -28.13 -2.73
CA TRP A 392 23.41 -26.77 -2.18
C TRP A 392 24.45 -26.57 -1.07
N ALA A 393 25.03 -25.38 -1.00
CA ALA A 393 25.82 -24.93 0.14
C ALA A 393 24.91 -24.74 1.37
N ASP A 394 25.48 -24.51 2.52
CA ASP A 394 24.70 -24.10 3.70
C ASP A 394 24.17 -22.67 3.54
N TRP A 395 23.17 -22.29 4.34
CA TRP A 395 22.71 -20.91 4.44
C TRP A 395 23.82 -20.04 5.04
N GLU A 396 24.06 -18.91 4.44
CA GLU A 396 25.01 -17.91 4.89
C GLU A 396 24.31 -16.58 5.19
N VAL A 397 24.81 -15.86 6.20
CA VAL A 397 24.35 -14.50 6.49
C VAL A 397 24.79 -13.60 5.34
N PHE A 398 23.80 -13.02 4.66
CA PHE A 398 24.05 -12.11 3.55
C PHE A 398 24.23 -10.66 4.02
N GLY A 399 23.86 -10.39 5.29
CA GLY A 399 23.93 -9.08 5.92
C GLY A 399 22.82 -8.13 5.48
N GLY A 400 22.74 -6.98 6.13
CA GLY A 400 21.64 -6.06 5.94
C GLY A 400 20.37 -6.52 6.66
N ALA A 401 19.46 -5.58 6.89
CA ALA A 401 18.12 -5.87 7.36
C ALA A 401 17.12 -5.56 6.24
N ALA A 402 16.12 -6.42 6.08
CA ALA A 402 15.14 -6.26 5.01
C ALA A 402 13.71 -6.49 5.52
N GLY A 403 12.79 -5.65 5.08
CA GLY A 403 11.36 -5.79 5.31
C GLY A 403 10.66 -6.70 4.29
N ALA A 404 11.38 -7.22 3.30
CA ALA A 404 10.84 -8.08 2.25
C ALA A 404 11.93 -8.90 1.56
N ALA A 405 11.53 -9.96 0.83
CA ALA A 405 12.44 -10.65 -0.08
C ALA A 405 13.04 -9.65 -1.09
N PRO A 406 14.35 -9.70 -1.35
CA PRO A 406 15.00 -8.73 -2.23
C PRO A 406 14.66 -9.01 -3.71
N ALA A 407 14.77 -7.97 -4.55
CA ALA A 407 14.80 -8.18 -5.99
C ALA A 407 16.22 -8.58 -6.43
N VAL A 408 16.30 -9.48 -7.38
CA VAL A 408 17.58 -9.99 -7.92
C VAL A 408 17.57 -9.89 -9.43
N SER A 409 18.61 -9.32 -10.01
CA SER A 409 18.79 -9.27 -11.46
C SER A 409 20.23 -9.52 -11.84
N ARG A 410 20.48 -9.78 -13.12
CA ARG A 410 21.80 -10.07 -13.65
C ARG A 410 22.27 -8.92 -14.53
N ASN A 411 23.43 -8.37 -14.21
CA ASN A 411 24.14 -7.41 -15.03
C ASN A 411 24.56 -7.99 -16.38
N ALA A 412 24.85 -7.14 -17.35
CA ALA A 412 25.29 -7.56 -18.69
C ALA A 412 26.62 -8.36 -18.67
N ASP A 413 27.48 -8.13 -17.67
CA ASP A 413 28.72 -8.90 -17.44
C ASP A 413 28.50 -10.21 -16.67
N GLY A 414 27.25 -10.53 -16.35
CA GLY A 414 26.86 -11.79 -15.71
C GLY A 414 26.84 -11.77 -14.18
N ARG A 415 27.24 -10.68 -13.53
CA ARG A 415 27.14 -10.53 -12.08
C ARG A 415 25.68 -10.44 -11.65
N LEU A 416 25.29 -11.13 -10.59
CA LEU A 416 24.04 -10.88 -9.90
C LEU A 416 24.16 -9.58 -9.10
N GLU A 417 23.07 -8.84 -9.07
CA GLU A 417 22.89 -7.67 -8.22
C GLU A 417 21.57 -7.79 -7.47
N VAL A 418 21.62 -7.53 -6.16
CA VAL A 418 20.53 -7.71 -5.21
C VAL A 418 20.11 -6.34 -4.69
N PHE A 419 18.82 -6.06 -4.74
CA PHE A 419 18.20 -4.82 -4.26
C PHE A 419 17.27 -5.15 -3.10
N ALA A 420 17.60 -4.68 -1.91
CA ALA A 420 16.86 -4.94 -0.70
C ALA A 420 16.11 -3.70 -0.23
N LEU A 421 14.84 -3.89 0.13
CA LEU A 421 14.04 -2.91 0.82
C LEU A 421 14.36 -2.96 2.31
N GLY A 422 14.84 -1.88 2.88
CA GLY A 422 15.09 -1.77 4.32
C GLY A 422 13.81 -1.97 5.14
N PRO A 423 13.93 -2.25 6.44
CA PRO A 423 12.78 -2.40 7.32
C PRO A 423 11.82 -1.23 7.19
N ALA A 424 10.52 -1.51 7.10
CA ALA A 424 9.47 -0.52 6.94
C ALA A 424 9.57 0.39 5.69
N GLY A 425 10.28 -0.04 4.66
CA GLY A 425 10.38 0.73 3.43
C GLY A 425 11.26 1.97 3.51
N ALA A 426 12.04 2.13 4.57
CA ALA A 426 12.78 3.36 4.85
C ALA A 426 13.83 3.73 3.79
N TYR A 427 14.36 2.75 3.08
CA TYR A 427 15.39 2.94 2.04
C TYR A 427 15.55 1.68 1.19
N ILE A 428 16.17 1.84 0.01
CA ILE A 428 16.65 0.71 -0.80
C ILE A 428 18.17 0.68 -0.70
N THR A 429 18.72 -0.52 -0.52
CA THR A 429 20.15 -0.80 -0.59
C THR A 429 20.43 -1.83 -1.66
N HIS A 430 21.63 -1.88 -2.18
CA HIS A 430 22.03 -2.89 -3.13
C HIS A 430 23.46 -3.38 -2.88
N ARG A 431 23.75 -4.58 -3.41
CA ARG A 431 25.09 -5.14 -3.51
C ARG A 431 25.15 -6.10 -4.71
N TRP A 432 26.35 -6.34 -5.20
CA TRP A 432 26.57 -7.14 -6.39
C TRP A 432 27.73 -8.13 -6.24
N GLN A 433 27.70 -9.18 -7.04
CA GLN A 433 28.83 -10.10 -7.13
C GLN A 433 30.07 -9.40 -7.66
N THR A 434 31.25 -9.75 -7.17
CA THR A 434 32.54 -9.17 -7.62
C THR A 434 32.96 -9.68 -9.01
N GLY A 435 32.31 -10.73 -9.51
CA GLY A 435 32.46 -11.28 -10.87
C GLY A 435 31.27 -12.17 -11.20
N GLY A 436 30.99 -12.40 -12.47
CA GLY A 436 29.88 -13.26 -12.91
C GLY A 436 29.99 -14.68 -12.37
N GLY A 437 28.97 -15.12 -11.60
CA GLY A 437 28.97 -16.42 -10.92
C GLY A 437 29.89 -16.53 -9.69
N SER A 438 30.48 -15.41 -9.24
CA SER A 438 31.30 -15.36 -8.03
C SER A 438 30.47 -15.64 -6.77
N THR A 439 31.08 -16.26 -5.77
CA THR A 439 30.51 -16.38 -4.42
C THR A 439 30.87 -15.18 -3.52
N THR A 440 31.70 -14.25 -3.99
CA THR A 440 32.06 -13.04 -3.27
C THR A 440 31.24 -11.85 -3.76
N TRP A 441 30.88 -10.99 -2.82
CA TRP A 441 29.99 -9.87 -3.00
C TRP A 441 30.64 -8.54 -2.56
N SER A 442 30.23 -7.43 -3.17
CA SER A 442 30.56 -6.08 -2.69
C SER A 442 30.01 -5.86 -1.29
N ASP A 443 30.41 -4.77 -0.64
CA ASP A 443 29.66 -4.26 0.51
C ASP A 443 28.28 -3.77 0.10
N TRP A 444 27.36 -3.61 1.07
CA TRP A 444 26.08 -2.97 0.86
C TRP A 444 26.27 -1.47 0.61
N GLU A 445 25.66 -0.97 -0.43
CA GLU A 445 25.63 0.46 -0.73
C GLU A 445 24.21 1.01 -0.64
N SER A 446 24.09 2.28 -0.25
CA SER A 446 22.81 2.97 -0.28
C SER A 446 22.39 3.20 -1.72
N PHE A 447 21.22 2.68 -2.07
CA PHE A 447 20.61 2.93 -3.37
C PHE A 447 19.68 4.16 -3.32
N GLY A 448 19.37 4.62 -2.10
CA GLY A 448 18.49 5.76 -1.83
C GLY A 448 17.02 5.45 -2.11
N GLY A 449 16.18 6.44 -1.91
CA GLY A 449 14.74 6.34 -2.10
C GLY A 449 14.05 5.55 -0.98
N ALA A 450 12.98 6.10 -0.43
CA ALA A 450 12.02 5.33 0.36
C ALA A 450 11.07 4.60 -0.60
N ALA A 451 10.67 3.40 -0.26
CA ALA A 451 9.77 2.62 -1.10
C ALA A 451 8.67 1.94 -0.27
N GLY A 452 7.45 2.00 -0.79
CA GLY A 452 6.28 1.37 -0.18
C GLY A 452 6.17 -0.14 -0.43
N ALA A 453 7.03 -0.72 -1.29
CA ALA A 453 7.07 -2.14 -1.62
C ALA A 453 8.45 -2.53 -2.18
N PRO A 454 8.76 -3.85 -2.25
CA PRO A 454 9.97 -4.32 -2.90
C PRO A 454 10.11 -3.77 -4.34
N PRO A 455 11.32 -3.36 -4.75
CA PRO A 455 11.54 -2.92 -6.12
C PRO A 455 11.42 -4.07 -7.12
N VAL A 456 11.14 -3.75 -8.39
CA VAL A 456 11.24 -4.68 -9.50
C VAL A 456 12.30 -4.21 -10.48
N VAL A 457 12.96 -5.14 -11.16
CA VAL A 457 14.11 -4.84 -12.00
C VAL A 457 13.89 -5.36 -13.42
N GLY A 458 14.10 -4.50 -14.40
CA GLY A 458 14.11 -4.85 -15.82
C GLY A 458 15.52 -4.71 -16.41
N VAL A 459 15.78 -5.45 -17.49
CA VAL A 459 17.02 -5.32 -18.28
C VAL A 459 16.67 -4.78 -19.65
N ASN A 460 17.19 -3.61 -19.96
CA ASN A 460 17.03 -2.92 -21.24
C ASN A 460 17.63 -3.70 -22.42
N ALA A 461 17.25 -3.39 -23.64
CA ALA A 461 17.77 -4.03 -24.83
C ALA A 461 19.29 -3.83 -25.01
N ASP A 462 19.82 -2.74 -24.49
CA ASP A 462 21.26 -2.43 -24.49
C ASP A 462 22.02 -3.06 -23.30
N GLY A 463 21.35 -3.81 -22.43
CA GLY A 463 21.94 -4.49 -21.29
C GLY A 463 21.99 -3.68 -19.99
N ARG A 464 21.56 -2.41 -20.00
CA ARG A 464 21.43 -1.62 -18.75
C ARG A 464 20.28 -2.14 -17.91
N MET A 465 20.49 -2.27 -16.61
CA MET A 465 19.40 -2.51 -15.68
C MET A 465 18.62 -1.22 -15.40
N GLU A 466 17.34 -1.39 -15.11
CA GLU A 466 16.44 -0.32 -14.69
C GLU A 466 15.60 -0.84 -13.53
N VAL A 467 15.62 -0.11 -12.41
CA VAL A 467 14.94 -0.46 -11.16
C VAL A 467 13.74 0.44 -11.00
N PHE A 468 12.60 -0.16 -10.70
CA PHE A 468 11.34 0.53 -10.43
C PHE A 468 10.94 0.28 -8.99
N ALA A 469 10.52 1.33 -8.31
CA ALA A 469 10.07 1.27 -6.92
C ALA A 469 8.76 2.05 -6.78
N LEU A 470 7.89 1.55 -5.90
CA LEU A 470 6.77 2.35 -5.42
C LEU A 470 7.30 3.40 -4.44
N GLY A 471 6.93 4.65 -4.63
CA GLY A 471 7.10 5.66 -3.61
C GLY A 471 6.40 5.26 -2.30
N PRO A 472 6.74 5.90 -1.19
CA PRO A 472 6.05 5.68 0.08
C PRO A 472 4.53 5.77 -0.11
N GLY A 473 3.80 4.81 0.46
CA GLY A 473 2.35 4.75 0.35
C GLY A 473 1.78 4.42 -1.04
N GLY A 474 2.58 3.94 -1.97
CA GLY A 474 2.10 3.65 -3.34
C GLY A 474 1.82 4.87 -4.19
N ALA A 475 2.29 6.01 -3.77
CA ALA A 475 1.98 7.34 -4.29
C ALA A 475 2.37 7.56 -5.75
N TYR A 476 3.45 6.96 -6.17
CA TYR A 476 3.99 7.04 -7.53
C TYR A 476 4.91 5.86 -7.77
N VAL A 477 5.16 5.58 -9.03
CA VAL A 477 6.27 4.73 -9.45
C VAL A 477 7.46 5.64 -9.76
N ALA A 478 8.57 5.41 -9.07
CA ALA A 478 9.85 6.00 -9.40
C ALA A 478 10.73 4.98 -10.10
N HIS A 479 11.66 5.44 -10.91
CA HIS A 479 12.66 4.56 -11.49
C HIS A 479 14.05 5.20 -11.53
N ARG A 480 15.06 4.36 -11.63
CA ARG A 480 16.43 4.76 -11.95
C ARG A 480 17.10 3.67 -12.79
N TRP A 481 18.06 4.05 -13.60
CA TRP A 481 18.69 3.17 -14.56
C TRP A 481 20.22 3.28 -14.53
N GLN A 482 20.89 2.25 -14.98
CA GLN A 482 22.34 2.30 -15.18
C GLN A 482 22.70 3.30 -16.28
N ASN A 483 23.73 4.13 -16.06
CA ASN A 483 24.20 5.10 -17.05
C ASN A 483 24.80 4.44 -18.31
N ALA A 484 25.40 3.27 -18.13
CA ALA A 484 25.80 2.31 -19.17
C ALA A 484 25.75 0.90 -18.59
N PRO A 485 25.72 -0.19 -19.40
CA PRO A 485 25.77 -1.55 -18.87
C PRO A 485 26.89 -1.74 -17.84
N ASN A 486 26.58 -2.34 -16.71
CA ASN A 486 27.49 -2.62 -15.58
C ASN A 486 28.10 -1.38 -14.93
N SER A 487 27.57 -0.18 -15.14
CA SER A 487 28.12 1.06 -14.60
C SER A 487 27.20 1.69 -13.53
N GLY A 488 27.62 2.88 -13.05
CA GLY A 488 26.86 3.62 -12.04
C GLY A 488 25.42 3.99 -12.45
N TRP A 489 24.65 4.49 -11.54
CA TRP A 489 23.22 4.70 -11.64
C TRP A 489 22.83 6.16 -11.81
N SER A 490 21.77 6.45 -12.55
CA SER A 490 21.11 7.76 -12.60
C SER A 490 20.60 8.19 -11.21
N SER A 491 20.14 9.41 -11.06
CA SER A 491 19.26 9.77 -9.93
C SER A 491 17.90 9.09 -10.07
N TRP A 492 17.14 8.99 -8.96
CA TRP A 492 15.74 8.59 -9.02
C TRP A 492 14.92 9.59 -9.82
N ASP A 493 14.15 9.11 -10.77
CA ASP A 493 13.15 9.89 -11.49
C ASP A 493 11.76 9.55 -10.93
N THR A 494 11.19 10.49 -10.17
CA THR A 494 9.86 10.40 -9.59
C THR A 494 8.75 10.82 -10.58
N SER A 495 9.12 11.46 -11.70
CA SER A 495 8.19 11.86 -12.76
C SER A 495 7.66 10.68 -13.59
N PHE A 496 8.18 9.47 -13.33
CA PHE A 496 7.62 8.25 -13.93
C PHE A 496 6.13 8.13 -13.60
N GLY A 497 5.73 8.56 -12.40
CA GLY A 497 4.34 8.80 -12.02
C GLY A 497 3.47 7.53 -12.08
N GLY A 498 2.18 7.75 -12.05
CA GLY A 498 1.17 6.68 -12.05
C GLY A 498 0.92 6.13 -10.66
N PRO A 499 -0.31 6.19 -10.18
CA PRO A 499 -0.69 5.56 -8.92
C PRO A 499 -0.58 4.04 -9.08
N ALA A 500 -0.01 3.37 -8.08
CA ALA A 500 0.07 1.92 -8.06
C ALA A 500 -0.04 1.39 -6.62
N ALA A 501 -0.91 0.41 -6.42
CA ALA A 501 -0.98 -0.33 -5.16
C ALA A 501 0.17 -1.35 -5.03
N ALA A 502 0.62 -1.89 -6.17
CA ALA A 502 1.75 -2.81 -6.23
C ALA A 502 2.43 -2.75 -7.60
N LEU A 503 3.75 -2.93 -7.62
CA LEU A 503 4.48 -3.28 -8.84
C LEU A 503 4.40 -4.79 -9.04
N SER A 504 4.09 -5.20 -10.27
CA SER A 504 3.91 -6.61 -10.58
C SER A 504 5.17 -7.22 -11.19
N THR A 505 5.45 -6.88 -12.43
CA THR A 505 6.57 -7.42 -13.20
C THR A 505 7.10 -6.40 -14.18
N VAL A 506 8.36 -6.59 -14.58
CA VAL A 506 8.98 -5.87 -15.68
C VAL A 506 9.52 -6.88 -16.68
N ASN A 507 9.03 -6.84 -17.90
CA ASN A 507 9.47 -7.75 -18.95
C ASN A 507 9.73 -7.02 -20.26
N ARG A 508 10.71 -7.50 -21.01
CA ARG A 508 11.03 -7.00 -22.35
C ARG A 508 10.30 -7.86 -23.38
N ASP A 509 9.51 -7.22 -24.23
CA ASP A 509 8.80 -7.89 -25.32
C ASP A 509 9.67 -8.12 -26.56
N GLY A 510 9.13 -8.79 -27.57
CA GLY A 510 9.81 -9.12 -28.80
C GLY A 510 10.25 -7.91 -29.65
N ARG A 511 9.78 -6.70 -29.33
CA ARG A 511 10.23 -5.43 -29.91
C ARG A 511 11.47 -4.88 -29.22
N GLY A 512 11.92 -5.50 -28.12
CA GLY A 512 12.99 -5.02 -27.27
C GLY A 512 12.57 -3.94 -26.28
N LEU A 513 11.26 -3.69 -26.11
CA LEU A 513 10.71 -2.68 -25.21
C LEU A 513 10.46 -3.24 -23.81
N LEU A 514 10.93 -2.57 -22.78
CA LEU A 514 10.50 -2.86 -21.43
C LEU A 514 9.02 -2.49 -21.25
N ASN A 515 8.30 -3.35 -20.58
CA ASN A 515 6.93 -3.18 -20.14
C ASN A 515 6.88 -3.30 -18.62
N VAL A 516 6.46 -2.26 -17.93
CA VAL A 516 6.24 -2.25 -16.47
C VAL A 516 4.76 -2.44 -16.23
N PHE A 517 4.41 -3.39 -15.38
CA PHE A 517 3.04 -3.66 -14.97
C PHE A 517 2.85 -3.30 -13.51
N ALA A 518 1.75 -2.65 -13.21
CA ALA A 518 1.38 -2.24 -11.87
C ALA A 518 -0.10 -2.49 -11.63
N LEU A 519 -0.43 -2.91 -10.43
CA LEU A 519 -1.82 -2.96 -9.96
C LEU A 519 -2.25 -1.54 -9.62
N ALA A 520 -3.35 -1.09 -10.19
CA ALA A 520 -3.90 0.20 -9.82
C ALA A 520 -4.46 0.18 -8.40
N PRO A 521 -4.46 1.32 -7.70
CA PRO A 521 -5.17 1.43 -6.43
C PRO A 521 -6.66 1.21 -6.65
N VAL A 522 -7.31 0.60 -5.65
CA VAL A 522 -8.77 0.41 -5.62
C VAL A 522 -9.32 -0.32 -6.85
N SER A 523 -8.89 -1.57 -7.04
CA SER A 523 -9.51 -2.54 -7.98
C SER A 523 -9.79 -2.07 -9.43
N THR A 524 -9.09 -1.05 -9.93
CA THR A 524 -9.25 -0.60 -11.33
C THR A 524 -8.42 -1.40 -12.33
N GLY A 525 -7.88 -2.57 -11.90
CA GLY A 525 -7.18 -3.49 -12.77
C GLY A 525 -5.67 -3.25 -12.88
N VAL A 526 -5.07 -3.86 -13.87
CA VAL A 526 -3.64 -3.78 -14.17
C VAL A 526 -3.38 -2.67 -15.17
N HIS A 527 -2.44 -1.80 -14.83
CA HIS A 527 -1.91 -0.77 -15.71
C HIS A 527 -0.53 -1.17 -16.22
N ARG A 528 -0.21 -0.69 -17.41
CA ARG A 528 1.05 -0.94 -18.09
C ARG A 528 1.66 0.36 -18.57
N ARG A 529 2.96 0.49 -18.43
CA ARG A 529 3.76 1.53 -19.09
C ARG A 529 4.84 0.87 -19.94
N VAL A 530 5.01 1.34 -21.18
CA VAL A 530 5.88 0.72 -22.17
C VAL A 530 6.91 1.73 -22.65
N GLN A 531 8.12 1.30 -22.91
CA GLN A 531 9.14 2.14 -23.56
C GLN A 531 8.68 2.58 -24.96
N ALA A 532 8.97 3.82 -25.31
CA ALA A 532 8.65 4.37 -26.62
C ALA A 532 9.60 3.84 -27.73
N ALA A 533 10.81 3.44 -27.34
CA ALA A 533 11.82 2.80 -28.18
C ALA A 533 12.70 1.90 -27.31
N PRO A 534 13.38 0.87 -27.87
CA PRO A 534 14.28 0.02 -27.10
C PRO A 534 15.33 0.84 -26.34
N SER A 535 15.44 0.60 -25.04
CA SER A 535 16.33 1.34 -24.12
C SER A 535 16.10 2.87 -24.09
N GLY A 536 14.94 3.32 -24.56
CA GLY A 536 14.58 4.74 -24.71
C GLY A 536 13.62 5.24 -23.63
N GLY A 537 13.01 6.41 -23.89
CA GLY A 537 12.01 7.00 -23.00
C GLY A 537 10.71 6.19 -22.90
N TRP A 538 9.79 6.65 -22.08
CA TRP A 538 8.56 5.93 -21.73
C TRP A 538 7.31 6.60 -22.30
N ALA A 539 6.36 5.80 -22.79
CA ALA A 539 5.01 6.26 -23.12
C ALA A 539 4.20 6.53 -21.83
N GLY A 540 2.98 7.03 -21.97
CA GLY A 540 2.07 7.18 -20.82
C GLY A 540 1.56 5.82 -20.29
N TRP A 541 1.04 5.83 -19.05
CA TRP A 541 0.36 4.69 -18.47
C TRP A 541 -0.91 4.35 -19.26
N GLN A 542 -1.18 3.09 -19.45
CA GLN A 542 -2.34 2.55 -20.15
C GLN A 542 -2.94 1.41 -19.33
N GLN A 543 -4.25 1.30 -19.31
CA GLN A 543 -4.91 0.14 -18.72
C GLN A 543 -4.60 -1.11 -19.56
N ALA A 544 -4.08 -2.13 -18.90
CA ALA A 544 -3.76 -3.42 -19.53
C ALA A 544 -4.86 -4.46 -19.31
N ASP A 545 -5.50 -4.44 -18.15
CA ASP A 545 -6.68 -5.24 -17.83
C ASP A 545 -7.57 -4.46 -16.86
N SER A 546 -8.86 -4.50 -17.04
CA SER A 546 -9.83 -3.74 -16.25
C SER A 546 -10.33 -4.48 -15.00
N TRP A 547 -9.88 -5.71 -14.77
CA TRP A 547 -10.44 -6.54 -13.71
C TRP A 547 -9.40 -7.45 -13.06
N ALA A 548 -8.60 -6.87 -12.17
CA ALA A 548 -7.63 -7.62 -11.39
C ALA A 548 -7.55 -7.07 -9.96
N ASP A 549 -7.47 -7.97 -8.99
CA ASP A 549 -7.38 -7.68 -7.55
C ASP A 549 -6.02 -8.05 -6.95
N ALA A 550 -5.18 -8.69 -7.74
CA ALA A 550 -3.83 -9.05 -7.36
C ALA A 550 -2.82 -8.70 -8.47
N SER A 551 -1.56 -8.64 -8.08
CA SER A 551 -0.47 -8.37 -9.01
C SER A 551 -0.49 -9.32 -10.20
N ALA A 552 -0.57 -8.79 -11.41
CA ALA A 552 -0.45 -9.57 -12.62
C ALA A 552 0.92 -10.26 -12.72
N ARG A 553 0.95 -11.44 -13.26
CA ARG A 553 2.19 -12.10 -13.66
C ARG A 553 2.33 -12.08 -15.17
N THR A 554 3.49 -11.63 -15.62
CA THR A 554 3.81 -11.68 -17.04
C THR A 554 5.03 -12.53 -17.30
N ALA A 555 5.01 -13.26 -18.41
CA ALA A 555 6.14 -14.05 -18.88
C ALA A 555 6.35 -13.79 -20.37
N VAL A 556 7.59 -14.05 -20.81
CA VAL A 556 7.98 -13.89 -22.21
C VAL A 556 7.94 -15.25 -22.88
N ASN A 557 7.16 -15.40 -23.93
CA ASN A 557 7.16 -16.57 -24.79
C ASN A 557 8.48 -16.72 -25.57
N ALA A 558 8.75 -17.91 -26.04
CA ALA A 558 9.91 -18.19 -26.88
C ALA A 558 9.97 -17.35 -28.15
N ASP A 559 8.82 -16.88 -28.68
CA ASP A 559 8.71 -15.97 -29.82
C ASP A 559 8.78 -14.48 -29.44
N GLY A 560 8.95 -14.16 -28.15
CA GLY A 560 9.05 -12.79 -27.63
C GLY A 560 7.71 -12.14 -27.24
N ARG A 561 6.56 -12.78 -27.46
CA ARG A 561 5.27 -12.27 -26.98
C ARG A 561 5.20 -12.34 -25.47
N LEU A 562 4.61 -11.34 -24.84
CA LEU A 562 4.24 -11.39 -23.43
C LEU A 562 2.91 -12.11 -23.26
N GLU A 563 2.82 -12.92 -22.22
CA GLU A 563 1.58 -13.43 -21.66
C GLU A 563 1.37 -12.88 -20.26
N MET A 564 0.13 -12.62 -19.90
CA MET A 564 -0.25 -12.02 -18.61
C MET A 564 -1.35 -12.86 -17.96
N PHE A 565 -1.14 -13.17 -16.69
CA PHE A 565 -2.04 -13.91 -15.83
C PHE A 565 -2.49 -13.00 -14.69
N CYS A 566 -3.80 -12.85 -14.50
CA CYS A 566 -4.39 -12.00 -13.48
C CYS A 566 -5.36 -12.80 -12.61
N ILE A 567 -5.55 -12.34 -11.39
CA ILE A 567 -6.59 -12.83 -10.49
C ILE A 567 -7.65 -11.74 -10.37
N PRO A 568 -8.88 -11.98 -10.79
CA PRO A 568 -9.99 -11.08 -10.58
C PRO A 568 -10.33 -10.92 -9.09
N PRO A 569 -11.09 -9.88 -8.71
CA PRO A 569 -11.57 -9.71 -7.34
C PRO A 569 -12.24 -10.97 -6.78
N GLY A 570 -11.87 -11.30 -5.52
CA GLY A 570 -12.36 -12.49 -4.83
C GLY A 570 -11.57 -13.78 -5.09
N GLY A 571 -10.52 -13.78 -5.90
CA GLY A 571 -9.60 -14.92 -6.05
C GLY A 571 -10.22 -16.17 -6.69
N ALA A 572 -11.39 -16.05 -7.31
CA ALA A 572 -12.20 -17.21 -7.74
C ALA A 572 -11.67 -17.93 -8.98
N GLN A 573 -10.72 -17.34 -9.70
CA GLN A 573 -10.21 -17.86 -10.97
C GLN A 573 -8.91 -17.19 -11.37
N ILE A 574 -8.24 -17.71 -12.42
CA ILE A 574 -7.16 -17.03 -13.12
C ILE A 574 -7.67 -16.60 -14.49
N THR A 575 -7.44 -15.35 -14.86
CA THR A 575 -7.66 -14.87 -16.23
C THR A 575 -6.32 -14.73 -16.96
N HIS A 576 -6.37 -14.81 -18.28
CA HIS A 576 -5.20 -14.86 -19.14
C HIS A 576 -5.40 -14.05 -20.40
N ARG A 577 -4.34 -13.37 -20.84
CA ARG A 577 -4.27 -12.71 -22.13
C ARG A 577 -2.82 -12.61 -22.63
N TRP A 578 -2.62 -12.40 -23.92
CA TRP A 578 -1.30 -12.39 -24.54
C TRP A 578 -1.18 -11.34 -25.64
N GLN A 579 0.02 -10.94 -25.95
CA GLN A 579 0.29 -10.14 -27.16
C GLN A 579 -0.05 -10.97 -28.41
N THR A 580 -0.79 -10.37 -29.35
CA THR A 580 -1.27 -11.09 -30.54
C THR A 580 -0.15 -11.45 -31.52
N THR A 581 0.91 -10.64 -31.56
CA THR A 581 2.16 -10.91 -32.30
C THR A 581 3.38 -10.40 -31.54
N PRO A 582 4.58 -10.94 -31.80
CA PRO A 582 5.82 -10.48 -31.15
C PRO A 582 6.17 -9.01 -31.41
N THR A 583 5.70 -8.49 -32.54
CA THR A 583 6.02 -7.14 -33.01
C THR A 583 4.91 -6.12 -32.78
N SER A 584 3.76 -6.53 -32.26
CA SER A 584 2.64 -5.63 -31.97
C SER A 584 2.53 -5.32 -30.47
N GLY A 585 1.98 -4.15 -30.15
CA GLY A 585 1.59 -3.81 -28.78
C GLY A 585 0.16 -4.26 -28.43
N THR A 586 -0.54 -4.92 -29.37
CA THR A 586 -1.94 -5.33 -29.18
C THR A 586 -2.05 -6.63 -28.37
N TRP A 587 -3.08 -6.71 -27.55
CA TRP A 587 -3.36 -7.83 -26.68
C TRP A 587 -4.65 -8.54 -27.11
N SER A 588 -4.71 -9.84 -26.83
CA SER A 588 -5.94 -10.62 -26.94
C SER A 588 -7.02 -10.09 -25.98
N ASN A 589 -8.25 -10.52 -26.15
CA ASN A 589 -9.23 -10.41 -25.09
C ASN A 589 -8.78 -11.25 -23.88
N SER A 590 -9.25 -10.88 -22.69
CA SER A 590 -9.06 -11.68 -21.49
C SER A 590 -9.93 -12.94 -21.57
N GLU A 591 -9.39 -14.09 -21.21
CA GLU A 591 -10.10 -15.36 -21.15
C GLU A 591 -9.91 -16.03 -19.79
N VAL A 592 -10.81 -16.92 -19.41
CA VAL A 592 -10.66 -17.72 -18.18
C VAL A 592 -9.61 -18.78 -18.42
N PHE A 593 -8.55 -18.74 -17.62
CA PHE A 593 -7.43 -19.69 -17.68
C PHE A 593 -7.58 -20.84 -16.68
N ASP A 594 -8.13 -20.56 -15.51
CA ASP A 594 -8.49 -21.52 -14.49
C ASP A 594 -9.77 -21.08 -13.78
N THR A 595 -10.66 -22.01 -13.53
CA THR A 595 -11.93 -21.79 -12.82
C THR A 595 -11.85 -22.11 -11.33
N GLN A 596 -10.70 -22.61 -10.86
CA GLN A 596 -10.52 -22.95 -9.46
C GLN A 596 -9.97 -21.75 -8.67
N PRO A 597 -10.42 -21.56 -7.43
CA PRO A 597 -9.88 -20.52 -6.56
C PRO A 597 -8.37 -20.64 -6.37
N VAL A 598 -7.71 -19.50 -6.25
CA VAL A 598 -6.28 -19.38 -5.99
C VAL A 598 -6.04 -18.46 -4.81
N ALA A 599 -5.04 -18.78 -4.01
CA ALA A 599 -4.67 -18.00 -2.82
C ALA A 599 -3.70 -16.86 -3.14
N ALA A 600 -2.98 -16.96 -4.27
CA ALA A 600 -1.89 -16.06 -4.63
C ALA A 600 -1.75 -15.93 -6.14
N SER A 601 -1.03 -14.89 -6.61
CA SER A 601 -0.66 -14.76 -8.02
C SER A 601 0.10 -15.99 -8.50
N PRO A 602 -0.18 -16.50 -9.71
CA PRO A 602 0.50 -17.67 -10.21
C PRO A 602 1.98 -17.39 -10.48
N THR A 603 2.82 -18.39 -10.28
CA THR A 603 4.22 -18.33 -10.68
C THR A 603 4.36 -18.81 -12.11
N VAL A 604 5.16 -18.12 -12.91
CA VAL A 604 5.41 -18.49 -14.30
C VAL A 604 6.90 -18.62 -14.55
N ILE A 605 7.31 -19.74 -15.14
CA ILE A 605 8.69 -19.99 -15.56
C ILE A 605 8.72 -20.63 -16.94
N VAL A 606 9.81 -20.39 -17.67
CA VAL A 606 10.06 -21.01 -18.98
C VAL A 606 11.04 -22.18 -18.79
N ASP A 607 10.69 -23.36 -19.25
CA ASP A 607 11.56 -24.55 -19.20
C ASP A 607 12.69 -24.48 -20.25
N ALA A 608 13.61 -25.45 -20.19
CA ALA A 608 14.74 -25.53 -21.11
C ALA A 608 14.32 -25.75 -22.58
N SER A 609 13.09 -26.19 -22.85
CA SER A 609 12.53 -26.34 -24.19
C SER A 609 11.84 -25.06 -24.70
N GLY A 610 11.69 -24.03 -23.88
CA GLY A 610 11.01 -22.78 -24.19
C GLY A 610 9.50 -22.77 -23.91
N ARG A 611 8.94 -23.78 -23.23
CA ARG A 611 7.54 -23.83 -22.82
C ARG A 611 7.35 -23.09 -21.51
N GLN A 612 6.26 -22.39 -21.39
CA GLN A 612 5.86 -21.79 -20.11
C GLN A 612 5.16 -22.84 -19.22
N HIS A 613 5.49 -22.80 -17.95
CA HIS A 613 4.84 -23.51 -16.85
C HIS A 613 4.19 -22.48 -15.93
N VAL A 614 2.90 -22.65 -15.62
CA VAL A 614 2.14 -21.82 -14.69
C VAL A 614 1.81 -22.66 -13.46
N PHE A 615 2.24 -22.19 -12.29
CA PHE A 615 1.95 -22.81 -11.00
C PHE A 615 0.94 -21.96 -10.23
N ALA A 616 -0.07 -22.60 -9.69
CA ALA A 616 -1.12 -21.97 -8.89
C ALA A 616 -1.34 -22.71 -7.57
N VAL A 617 -1.46 -21.97 -6.49
CA VAL A 617 -1.75 -22.48 -5.15
C VAL A 617 -3.20 -22.21 -4.81
N SER A 618 -3.94 -23.24 -4.45
CA SER A 618 -5.31 -23.11 -3.98
C SER A 618 -5.37 -22.63 -2.52
N PRO A 619 -6.52 -22.13 -2.02
CA PRO A 619 -6.67 -21.67 -0.64
C PRO A 619 -6.37 -22.73 0.43
N ASP A 620 -6.46 -24.00 0.10
CA ASP A 620 -6.08 -25.13 0.97
C ASP A 620 -4.61 -25.56 0.81
N GLY A 621 -3.80 -24.80 0.06
CA GLY A 621 -2.36 -25.00 -0.09
C GLY A 621 -1.96 -26.07 -1.13
N VAL A 622 -2.90 -26.54 -1.94
CA VAL A 622 -2.60 -27.51 -3.01
C VAL A 622 -1.98 -26.79 -4.21
N LEU A 623 -0.82 -27.29 -4.65
CA LEU A 623 -0.12 -26.79 -5.83
C LEU A 623 -0.63 -27.50 -7.10
N ARG A 624 -0.93 -26.70 -8.13
CA ARG A 624 -1.30 -27.15 -9.46
C ARG A 624 -0.37 -26.56 -10.51
N GLU A 625 -0.18 -27.29 -11.60
CA GLU A 625 0.66 -26.88 -12.73
C GLU A 625 -0.12 -26.97 -14.04
N ARG A 626 0.10 -26.00 -14.93
CA ARG A 626 -0.35 -26.04 -16.33
C ARG A 626 0.79 -25.66 -17.25
N VAL A 627 1.01 -26.44 -18.30
CA VAL A 627 2.17 -26.31 -19.17
C VAL A 627 1.74 -26.07 -20.61
N GLN A 628 2.46 -25.24 -21.35
CA GLN A 628 2.28 -25.10 -22.79
C GLN A 628 2.54 -26.42 -23.51
N VAL A 629 1.71 -26.77 -24.49
CA VAL A 629 1.88 -28.03 -25.26
C VAL A 629 3.13 -27.99 -26.15
N ALA A 630 3.54 -26.81 -26.58
CA ALA A 630 4.78 -26.50 -27.27
C ALA A 630 5.15 -25.04 -27.01
N PRO A 631 6.43 -24.60 -27.23
CA PRO A 631 6.83 -23.21 -27.09
C PRO A 631 5.91 -22.24 -27.84
N SER A 632 5.49 -21.17 -27.15
CA SER A 632 4.63 -20.11 -27.71
C SER A 632 3.27 -20.61 -28.26
N SER A 633 2.77 -21.75 -27.78
CA SER A 633 1.53 -22.38 -28.27
C SER A 633 0.46 -22.45 -27.17
N GLY A 634 -0.64 -23.18 -27.45
CA GLY A 634 -1.73 -23.40 -26.51
C GLY A 634 -1.33 -24.22 -25.28
N TRP A 635 -2.24 -24.40 -24.36
CA TRP A 635 -2.03 -24.92 -23.02
C TRP A 635 -2.61 -26.34 -22.86
N GLY A 636 -1.87 -27.18 -22.12
CA GLY A 636 -2.34 -28.49 -21.65
C GLY A 636 -3.41 -28.36 -20.55
N SER A 637 -3.78 -29.47 -19.96
CA SER A 637 -4.66 -29.51 -18.79
C SER A 637 -3.90 -29.22 -17.50
N TRP A 638 -4.60 -28.69 -16.49
CA TRP A 638 -4.08 -28.57 -15.15
C TRP A 638 -3.74 -29.95 -14.56
N GLN A 639 -2.60 -30.04 -13.88
CA GLN A 639 -2.16 -31.21 -13.14
C GLN A 639 -1.98 -30.82 -11.68
N THR A 640 -2.52 -31.62 -10.76
CA THR A 640 -2.22 -31.47 -9.33
C THR A 640 -0.85 -32.05 -9.04
N LEU A 641 0.00 -31.27 -8.41
CA LEU A 641 1.30 -31.73 -7.93
C LEU A 641 1.15 -32.27 -6.50
N PRO A 642 1.35 -33.56 -6.25
CA PRO A 642 1.15 -34.15 -4.93
C PRO A 642 2.18 -33.62 -3.93
N GLY A 643 1.85 -33.69 -2.63
CA GLY A 643 2.75 -33.32 -1.54
C GLY A 643 2.05 -32.58 -0.43
N ALA A 644 2.81 -32.17 0.60
CA ALA A 644 2.29 -31.40 1.72
C ALA A 644 1.77 -30.01 1.25
N PRO A 645 0.74 -29.47 1.89
CA PRO A 645 0.25 -28.14 1.57
C PRO A 645 1.35 -27.08 1.74
N ILE A 646 1.46 -26.18 0.80
CA ILE A 646 2.29 -24.97 0.92
C ILE A 646 1.45 -23.82 1.47
N LEU A 647 2.10 -22.89 2.17
CA LEU A 647 1.40 -21.78 2.81
C LEU A 647 0.69 -20.92 1.73
N PRO A 648 -0.64 -20.77 1.79
CA PRO A 648 -1.36 -19.90 0.90
C PRO A 648 -1.13 -18.44 1.32
N LEU A 649 -0.18 -17.77 0.68
CA LEU A 649 0.15 -16.38 0.99
C LEU A 649 -0.66 -15.44 0.11
N PRO A 650 -1.45 -14.52 0.68
CA PRO A 650 -2.10 -13.47 -0.07
C PRO A 650 -1.05 -12.56 -0.71
N THR A 651 -1.20 -12.27 -1.99
CA THR A 651 -0.27 -11.44 -2.76
C THR A 651 -0.57 -9.96 -2.63
N GLY A 652 0.48 -9.15 -2.52
CA GLY A 652 0.42 -7.70 -2.69
C GLY A 652 0.01 -6.89 -1.47
N HIS A 653 -0.21 -7.53 -0.32
CA HIS A 653 -0.47 -6.83 0.94
C HIS A 653 0.49 -7.33 2.03
N PRO A 654 0.94 -6.46 2.93
CA PRO A 654 1.70 -6.92 4.10
C PRO A 654 0.82 -7.84 4.94
N SER A 655 1.34 -8.99 5.31
CA SER A 655 0.65 -9.96 6.18
C SER A 655 0.56 -9.48 7.62
#